data_1c947fc3515ebf2e01ffcf7a68adf051
#
_entry.id   1c947fc3515ebf2e01ffcf7a68adf051
#
_cell.length_a   1.000
_cell.length_b   1.000
_cell.length_c   1.000
_cell.angle_alpha   90.00
_cell.angle_beta   90.00
_cell.angle_gamma   90.00
#
_symmetry.space_group_name_H-M   'P 1'
#
loop_
_entity.id
_entity.type
_entity.pdbx_description
1 polymer ?
#
loop_
_entity_poly.entity_id
_entity_poly.type
_entity_poly.pdbx_seq_one_letter_code
_entity_poly.pdbx_strand_id
1 'polypeptide(L)'
;MTRSRNRKLHKNQRNTIKRGARSGSVARLSVPVASALLACMQATYAADAGNAVGALQEIVVTAQKRTENMQNVPISLQAIDTRQLERLHVSNFDDYVKYLPSVSFQSAGPSFEHTYMRGVASGGDGNHSGSLPSVGMYLDEQPVTTIDGNLNVHIYDIARVESLSGPQGTLYGASSEAGTIRIITNKPDAKKFAAGYDLDVNSVSHGGVGYTGEGYVNLPLAANAAVRLVGWDEKDAGYIDNVHSVIQFPGPNGTTIPFDNAAQVRNHYNDVETRGGRAALRVELNDTWTVTPTVMGQTQTTNGNFAYNPQLGDLQIAHFLPDTVHDSWVQSALTVEGRLNDFDITYAGAYLTRNTHELSDYTDYTLAYDVYYGFNGYGTYFRDNAGNPINPAQQIIGRDHYTKTSNELRISTPKENRARLTAGLFMERQVHNILQDYLVNNGDPLASTGSYDISVPGWPGSIWLTDQQRVDRDQAAFAEFSYDITPKLTGTLGARYYTYDNTLQGFYGFSANYSSHEGVATCFNPNVPWNDAPCEDLNGRSTGSGMTPKVNLTYKIAPEKMVYATFSKGFRPGGVNRNGGGSLPPYKPDYLTNYEVGWKTQWDDNRLRWNGAIFWDKWKDFQFSYLGPNALTIIANAGQAQIKGIETDAEFRATEQLTLSGGFSYLDAKLTQEYCSKAKPTTLCDVSNEQYAPSGEQLPVTPKFKGNLTARYTFPIGSLDAHLQGSAVYVGPRWADLRLLARNLLGQEPSYTLADFAFGVAKDSWHAELYVNNAFDKRAVLDRYSECDVATCGSVAIYNVPNQPRTVGVKFGQSF
;
A
#
# COMPACT_ATOMS: atom_id res chain seq x y z
N MET A 1 -57.45 35.19 -27.64
CA MET A 1 -56.34 35.67 -28.55
C MET A 1 -55.24 34.68 -28.40
N THR A 2 -55.22 33.57 -29.19
CA THR A 2 -54.40 33.35 -30.38
C THR A 2 -52.88 33.46 -30.15
N ARG A 3 -52.19 32.36 -30.09
CA ARG A 3 -51.52 31.46 -31.09
C ARG A 3 -50.61 30.48 -30.36
N SER A 4 -50.78 29.18 -30.39
CA SER A 4 -50.60 28.19 -31.45
C SER A 4 -49.13 27.93 -31.90
N ARG A 5 -48.76 26.60 -31.81
CA ARG A 5 -47.71 25.84 -32.57
C ARG A 5 -46.40 25.66 -31.81
N ASN A 6 -45.75 24.45 -31.80
CA ASN A 6 -45.97 23.21 -32.54
C ASN A 6 -45.26 22.07 -31.80
N ARG A 7 -45.98 20.90 -31.76
CA ARG A 7 -45.41 19.58 -31.44
C ARG A 7 -44.46 19.15 -32.57
N LYS A 8 -43.34 18.52 -32.24
CA LYS A 8 -42.73 17.45 -33.04
C LYS A 8 -42.32 16.28 -32.19
N LEU A 9 -43.03 15.19 -32.36
CA LEU A 9 -42.67 13.82 -32.00
C LEU A 9 -41.40 13.41 -32.73
N HIS A 10 -40.46 12.76 -32.07
CA HIS A 10 -39.54 11.85 -32.74
C HIS A 10 -39.63 10.48 -32.05
N LYS A 11 -39.89 9.52 -32.94
CA LYS A 11 -40.10 8.08 -32.72
C LYS A 11 -38.84 7.40 -32.22
N ASN A 12 -39.07 6.46 -31.27
CA ASN A 12 -38.24 5.33 -30.95
C ASN A 12 -37.75 4.60 -32.19
N GLN A 13 -36.45 4.35 -32.32
CA GLN A 13 -35.92 3.24 -33.06
C GLN A 13 -35.07 2.39 -32.14
N ARG A 14 -35.59 1.26 -31.74
CA ARG A 14 -34.88 0.11 -31.24
C ARG A 14 -33.95 -0.40 -32.34
N ASN A 15 -32.65 -0.34 -32.15
CA ASN A 15 -31.69 -1.08 -32.97
C ASN A 15 -31.19 -2.29 -32.20
N THR A 16 -31.71 -3.42 -32.58
CA THR A 16 -31.22 -4.76 -32.29
C THR A 16 -29.85 -4.93 -32.93
N ILE A 17 -28.79 -5.01 -32.15
CA ILE A 17 -27.45 -5.33 -32.67
C ILE A 17 -27.30 -6.85 -32.64
N LYS A 18 -27.34 -7.43 -33.84
CA LYS A 18 -26.93 -8.81 -34.10
C LYS A 18 -25.44 -8.96 -33.86
N ARG A 19 -25.06 -9.94 -33.03
CA ARG A 19 -23.69 -10.43 -32.92
C ARG A 19 -23.21 -10.94 -34.28
N GLY A 20 -22.24 -10.24 -34.85
CA GLY A 20 -21.46 -10.70 -35.98
C GLY A 20 -20.02 -10.86 -35.56
N ALA A 21 -19.57 -12.11 -35.41
CA ALA A 21 -18.17 -12.45 -35.26
C ALA A 21 -17.37 -11.91 -36.45
N ARG A 22 -16.46 -10.98 -36.22
CA ARG A 22 -15.41 -10.66 -37.18
C ARG A 22 -14.08 -10.85 -36.50
N SER A 23 -13.36 -11.87 -36.90
CA SER A 23 -11.93 -12.03 -36.67
C SER A 23 -11.18 -10.81 -37.22
N GLY A 24 -10.72 -9.96 -36.33
CA GLY A 24 -9.80 -8.87 -36.64
C GLY A 24 -8.37 -9.39 -36.58
N SER A 25 -7.76 -9.52 -37.72
CA SER A 25 -6.32 -9.78 -37.85
C SER A 25 -5.51 -8.69 -37.11
N VAL A 26 -4.79 -9.10 -36.08
CA VAL A 26 -3.78 -8.25 -35.42
C VAL A 26 -2.68 -8.00 -36.46
N ALA A 27 -2.58 -6.78 -36.93
CA ALA A 27 -1.46 -6.32 -37.73
C ALA A 27 -0.19 -6.39 -36.88
N ARG A 28 0.69 -7.31 -37.24
CA ARG A 28 2.06 -7.36 -36.72
C ARG A 28 2.78 -6.11 -37.20
N LEU A 29 2.95 -5.14 -36.33
CA LEU A 29 3.96 -4.11 -36.49
C LEU A 29 5.33 -4.76 -36.29
N SER A 30 5.94 -5.11 -37.41
CA SER A 30 7.33 -5.55 -37.48
C SER A 30 8.24 -4.36 -37.10
N VAL A 31 9.04 -4.56 -36.10
CA VAL A 31 10.09 -3.68 -35.59
C VAL A 31 11.23 -3.60 -36.63
N PRO A 32 11.50 -2.46 -37.25
CA PRO A 32 12.79 -2.17 -37.85
C PRO A 32 13.41 -0.94 -37.17
N VAL A 33 13.74 -1.02 -35.87
CA VAL A 33 14.48 0.03 -35.16
C VAL A 33 15.79 -0.50 -34.57
N ALA A 34 16.02 -1.80 -34.58
CA ALA A 34 17.20 -2.41 -33.95
C ALA A 34 18.49 -2.34 -34.81
N SER A 35 18.43 -1.94 -36.06
CA SER A 35 19.60 -2.05 -36.95
C SER A 35 20.37 -0.73 -37.20
N ALA A 36 19.92 0.40 -36.70
CA ALA A 36 20.56 1.71 -36.93
C ALA A 36 21.44 2.22 -35.78
N LEU A 37 21.50 1.51 -34.63
CA LEU A 37 22.23 1.97 -33.42
C LEU A 37 23.56 1.25 -33.17
N LEU A 38 23.99 0.35 -34.05
CA LEU A 38 25.23 -0.45 -33.86
C LEU A 38 26.53 0.14 -34.45
N ALA A 39 26.50 1.33 -34.97
CA ALA A 39 27.69 1.92 -35.59
C ALA A 39 28.02 3.30 -35.03
N CYS A 40 28.45 3.40 -33.79
CA CYS A 40 29.26 4.47 -33.18
C CYS A 40 29.14 4.36 -31.67
N MET A 41 30.17 3.79 -31.03
CA MET A 41 30.57 4.21 -29.68
C MET A 41 31.72 3.32 -29.17
N GLN A 42 32.90 3.80 -29.35
CA GLN A 42 33.98 3.53 -28.40
C GLN A 42 33.92 4.69 -27.40
N ALA A 43 33.21 4.50 -26.28
CA ALA A 43 33.23 5.41 -25.15
C ALA A 43 34.24 4.87 -24.12
N THR A 44 35.29 5.62 -23.93
CA THR A 44 36.24 5.41 -22.83
C THR A 44 35.55 5.65 -21.49
N TYR A 45 35.50 4.64 -20.67
CA TYR A 45 35.10 4.74 -19.28
C TYR A 45 36.10 5.60 -18.51
N ALA A 46 35.65 6.78 -18.05
CA ALA A 46 36.35 7.50 -16.98
C ALA A 46 35.90 6.87 -15.65
N ALA A 47 36.81 6.13 -15.02
CA ALA A 47 36.63 5.66 -13.64
C ALA A 47 36.45 6.86 -12.72
N ASP A 48 35.40 6.83 -11.92
CA ASP A 48 35.12 7.81 -10.85
C ASP A 48 36.24 7.67 -9.79
N ALA A 49 37.26 8.52 -9.90
CA ALA A 49 38.39 8.52 -8.99
C ALA A 49 38.05 9.34 -7.75
N GLY A 50 37.85 8.71 -6.61
CA GLY A 50 37.75 9.46 -5.37
C GLY A 50 37.32 8.77 -4.09
N ASN A 51 37.09 7.46 -4.04
CA ASN A 51 36.89 6.78 -2.76
C ASN A 51 38.14 6.02 -2.33
N ALA A 52 38.53 6.21 -1.06
CA ALA A 52 39.57 5.41 -0.44
C ALA A 52 39.23 3.92 -0.62
N VAL A 53 40.15 3.13 -1.11
CA VAL A 53 39.98 1.69 -1.31
C VAL A 53 39.51 1.06 0.00
N GLY A 54 38.24 0.66 0.05
CA GLY A 54 37.69 0.01 1.23
C GLY A 54 36.52 0.74 1.95
N ALA A 55 36.25 2.01 1.70
CA ALA A 55 35.17 2.77 2.34
C ALA A 55 33.78 2.41 1.79
N LEU A 56 32.74 2.47 2.65
CA LEU A 56 31.34 2.40 2.22
C LEU A 56 30.97 3.67 1.48
N GLN A 57 30.08 3.53 0.50
CA GLN A 57 29.56 4.67 -0.25
C GLN A 57 28.69 5.56 0.64
N GLU A 58 28.81 6.88 0.45
CA GLU A 58 27.95 7.86 1.06
C GLU A 58 26.52 7.74 0.49
N ILE A 59 25.53 7.68 1.36
CA ILE A 59 24.12 7.70 0.98
C ILE A 59 23.58 9.12 1.19
N VAL A 60 23.16 9.74 0.10
CA VAL A 60 22.52 11.04 0.10
C VAL A 60 21.00 10.82 0.17
N VAL A 61 20.33 11.55 1.05
CA VAL A 61 18.88 11.47 1.27
C VAL A 61 18.21 12.84 1.19
N THR A 62 16.88 12.84 1.06
CA THR A 62 16.08 14.07 1.08
C THR A 62 15.00 14.05 2.17
N ALA A 63 15.23 13.25 3.21
CA ALA A 63 14.29 12.97 4.29
C ALA A 63 13.82 14.21 5.07
N GLN A 64 14.65 15.24 5.19
CA GLN A 64 14.28 16.52 5.82
C GLN A 64 13.94 17.61 4.81
N LYS A 65 13.46 17.21 3.60
CA LYS A 65 13.13 18.13 2.50
C LYS A 65 14.35 18.93 2.01
N ARG A 66 15.56 18.45 2.29
CA ARG A 66 16.87 18.96 1.86
C ARG A 66 17.78 17.82 1.47
N THR A 67 18.69 18.07 0.54
CA THR A 67 19.71 17.10 0.12
C THR A 67 20.84 17.04 1.16
N GLU A 68 20.94 15.94 1.89
CA GLU A 68 21.89 15.75 3.00
C GLU A 68 22.49 14.34 2.98
N ASN A 69 23.69 14.18 3.55
CA ASN A 69 24.23 12.87 3.87
C ASN A 69 23.37 12.21 4.97
N MET A 70 22.95 10.96 4.76
CA MET A 70 22.13 10.20 5.71
C MET A 70 22.71 10.21 7.15
N GLN A 71 24.03 10.24 7.29
CA GLN A 71 24.71 10.26 8.59
C GLN A 71 24.60 11.60 9.32
N ASN A 72 24.18 12.67 8.65
CA ASN A 72 23.94 13.98 9.24
C ASN A 72 22.45 14.24 9.57
N VAL A 73 21.56 13.31 9.25
CA VAL A 73 20.11 13.46 9.44
C VAL A 73 19.71 12.88 10.80
N PRO A 74 19.30 13.68 11.80
CA PRO A 74 19.04 13.25 13.18
C PRO A 74 17.62 12.68 13.36
N ILE A 75 17.28 11.67 12.58
CA ILE A 75 16.06 10.87 12.67
C ILE A 75 16.38 9.40 12.41
N SER A 76 15.53 8.51 12.88
CA SER A 76 15.62 7.11 12.50
C SER A 76 15.22 6.95 11.04
N LEU A 77 16.19 6.62 10.22
CA LEU A 77 16.08 6.56 8.76
C LEU A 77 16.89 5.40 8.23
N GLN A 78 16.24 4.55 7.45
CA GLN A 78 16.85 3.53 6.61
C GLN A 78 16.74 3.94 5.14
N ALA A 79 17.77 3.71 4.33
CA ALA A 79 17.73 3.94 2.90
C ALA A 79 18.33 2.73 2.18
N ILE A 80 17.58 2.18 1.23
CA ILE A 80 18.00 1.11 0.33
C ILE A 80 18.33 1.78 -1.01
N ASP A 81 19.61 1.84 -1.39
CA ASP A 81 20.04 2.50 -2.62
C ASP A 81 19.82 1.62 -3.87
N THR A 82 20.00 2.19 -5.08
CA THR A 82 19.83 1.50 -6.36
C THR A 82 20.55 0.15 -6.38
N ARG A 83 21.83 0.11 -5.95
CA ARG A 83 22.62 -1.12 -5.98
C ARG A 83 22.12 -2.17 -4.98
N GLN A 84 21.62 -1.74 -3.82
CA GLN A 84 21.02 -2.64 -2.85
C GLN A 84 19.67 -3.16 -3.36
N LEU A 85 18.83 -2.31 -3.99
CA LEU A 85 17.59 -2.73 -4.62
C LEU A 85 17.82 -3.80 -5.70
N GLU A 86 18.78 -3.56 -6.60
CA GLU A 86 19.18 -4.53 -7.64
C GLU A 86 19.68 -5.84 -7.04
N ARG A 87 20.59 -5.78 -6.04
CA ARG A 87 21.20 -6.96 -5.39
C ARG A 87 20.22 -7.80 -4.59
N LEU A 88 19.15 -7.20 -4.10
CA LEU A 88 18.10 -7.85 -3.30
C LEU A 88 16.92 -8.29 -4.17
N HIS A 89 16.98 -8.13 -5.49
CA HIS A 89 15.91 -8.44 -6.46
C HIS A 89 14.59 -7.81 -6.09
N VAL A 90 14.63 -6.51 -5.74
CA VAL A 90 13.45 -5.76 -5.35
C VAL A 90 12.73 -5.26 -6.60
N SER A 91 11.52 -5.77 -6.86
CA SER A 91 10.64 -5.34 -7.96
C SER A 91 9.38 -4.60 -7.48
N ASN A 92 8.94 -4.85 -6.24
CA ASN A 92 7.68 -4.33 -5.71
C ASN A 92 7.76 -4.04 -4.21
N PHE A 93 6.59 -3.70 -3.61
CA PHE A 93 6.46 -3.41 -2.18
C PHE A 93 6.91 -4.58 -1.29
N ASP A 94 6.43 -5.79 -1.55
CA ASP A 94 6.71 -6.97 -0.71
C ASP A 94 8.20 -7.29 -0.65
N ASP A 95 8.93 -6.99 -1.71
CA ASP A 95 10.37 -7.27 -1.78
C ASP A 95 11.18 -6.33 -0.90
N TYR A 96 10.90 -5.01 -0.89
CA TYR A 96 11.70 -4.12 -0.06
C TYR A 96 11.24 -4.08 1.40
N VAL A 97 9.95 -4.29 1.69
CA VAL A 97 9.44 -4.20 3.06
C VAL A 97 10.01 -5.28 3.97
N LYS A 98 10.39 -6.44 3.43
CA LYS A 98 11.04 -7.51 4.19
C LYS A 98 12.38 -7.09 4.78
N TYR A 99 13.08 -6.13 4.14
CA TYR A 99 14.36 -5.58 4.58
C TYR A 99 14.24 -4.31 5.44
N LEU A 100 13.02 -3.86 5.73
CA LEU A 100 12.72 -2.75 6.63
C LEU A 100 12.21 -3.27 7.98
N PRO A 101 13.07 -3.46 9.01
CA PRO A 101 12.68 -4.12 10.26
C PRO A 101 11.58 -3.40 11.04
N SER A 102 11.51 -2.07 10.99
CA SER A 102 10.49 -1.26 11.68
C SER A 102 9.12 -1.29 11.00
N VAL A 103 9.05 -1.82 9.77
CA VAL A 103 7.81 -1.88 8.97
C VAL A 103 7.19 -3.27 9.09
N SER A 104 5.88 -3.32 9.32
CA SER A 104 5.04 -4.49 9.19
C SER A 104 3.88 -4.17 8.24
N PHE A 105 3.21 -5.19 7.73
CA PHE A 105 2.08 -4.99 6.83
C PHE A 105 1.08 -6.14 6.98
N GLN A 106 -0.13 -5.85 6.57
CA GLN A 106 -1.23 -6.79 6.36
C GLN A 106 -1.54 -6.78 4.89
N SER A 107 -1.77 -7.92 4.27
CA SER A 107 -1.99 -8.04 2.84
C SER A 107 -3.03 -9.11 2.53
N ALA A 108 -3.97 -8.78 1.67
CA ALA A 108 -4.86 -9.74 1.02
C ALA A 108 -4.44 -10.03 -0.44
N GLY A 109 -3.29 -9.49 -0.85
CA GLY A 109 -2.72 -9.58 -2.19
C GLY A 109 -2.25 -8.22 -2.71
N PRO A 110 -1.64 -8.17 -3.92
CA PRO A 110 -1.20 -6.93 -4.53
C PRO A 110 -2.31 -5.88 -4.62
N SER A 111 -1.99 -4.62 -4.31
CA SER A 111 -2.89 -3.46 -4.19
C SER A 111 -3.77 -3.43 -2.93
N PHE A 112 -3.74 -4.46 -2.09
CA PHE A 112 -4.45 -4.54 -0.81
C PHE A 112 -3.50 -4.63 0.40
N GLU A 113 -2.33 -3.99 0.32
CA GLU A 113 -1.38 -3.94 1.42
C GLU A 113 -1.63 -2.72 2.32
N HIS A 114 -1.81 -2.96 3.60
CA HIS A 114 -1.85 -1.94 4.64
C HIS A 114 -0.53 -1.89 5.40
N THR A 115 0.16 -0.76 5.30
CA THR A 115 1.49 -0.59 5.90
C THR A 115 1.40 0.00 7.30
N TYR A 116 2.16 -0.58 8.22
CA TYR A 116 2.33 -0.11 9.59
C TYR A 116 3.81 0.07 9.92
N MET A 117 4.13 0.93 10.85
CA MET A 117 5.50 1.22 11.26
C MET A 117 5.61 1.29 12.77
N ARG A 118 6.71 0.72 13.34
CA ARG A 118 6.97 0.65 14.79
C ARG A 118 5.84 0.04 15.61
N GLY A 119 5.00 -0.80 15.00
CA GLY A 119 3.87 -1.40 15.70
C GLY A 119 2.69 -0.47 15.93
N VAL A 120 2.64 0.69 15.28
CA VAL A 120 1.44 1.54 15.21
C VAL A 120 0.49 0.91 14.21
N ALA A 121 -0.12 -0.18 14.62
CA ALA A 121 -0.97 -1.02 13.80
C ALA A 121 -2.37 -1.13 14.43
N SER A 122 -3.35 -0.60 13.72
CA SER A 122 -4.76 -0.69 14.13
C SER A 122 -5.41 -1.98 13.67
N GLY A 123 -4.87 -2.63 12.61
CA GLY A 123 -5.63 -3.61 11.87
C GLY A 123 -6.72 -2.94 11.04
N GLY A 124 -7.50 -3.71 10.34
CA GLY A 124 -8.60 -3.20 9.53
C GLY A 124 -9.46 -4.33 9.01
N ASP A 125 -10.63 -3.98 8.49
CA ASP A 125 -11.55 -4.91 7.82
C ASP A 125 -11.56 -4.75 6.30
N GLY A 126 -10.58 -4.04 5.73
CA GLY A 126 -10.46 -3.83 4.28
C GLY A 126 -11.55 -2.93 3.68
N ASN A 127 -12.18 -2.07 4.46
CA ASN A 127 -13.28 -1.24 3.95
C ASN A 127 -12.78 0.01 3.20
N HIS A 128 -13.30 0.21 1.98
CA HIS A 128 -12.97 1.30 1.07
C HIS A 128 -13.24 2.70 1.64
N SER A 129 -14.07 2.85 2.67
CA SER A 129 -14.28 4.11 3.39
C SER A 129 -13.52 4.20 4.72
N GLY A 130 -12.53 3.35 4.94
CA GLY A 130 -11.75 3.23 6.17
C GLY A 130 -10.97 4.48 6.58
N SER A 131 -10.20 4.36 7.65
CA SER A 131 -9.29 5.43 8.10
C SER A 131 -8.17 5.67 7.10
N LEU A 132 -7.63 6.88 7.06
CA LEU A 132 -6.38 7.14 6.34
C LEU A 132 -5.24 6.28 6.91
N PRO A 133 -4.29 5.82 6.08
CA PRO A 133 -3.11 5.08 6.56
C PRO A 133 -2.29 5.88 7.58
N SER A 134 -1.64 5.19 8.52
CA SER A 134 -0.74 5.79 9.51
C SER A 134 0.69 6.01 8.98
N VAL A 135 1.03 5.40 7.84
CA VAL A 135 2.32 5.52 7.15
C VAL A 135 2.11 6.19 5.79
N GLY A 136 2.81 7.30 5.57
CA GLY A 136 2.74 8.05 4.31
C GLY A 136 3.61 7.40 3.23
N MET A 137 3.03 7.23 2.04
CA MET A 137 3.76 6.79 0.83
C MET A 137 4.01 7.98 -0.08
N TYR A 138 5.25 8.12 -0.54
CA TYR A 138 5.68 9.22 -1.42
C TYR A 138 6.42 8.69 -2.65
N LEU A 139 6.09 9.22 -3.81
CA LEU A 139 6.86 9.06 -5.03
C LEU A 139 7.55 10.40 -5.34
N ASP A 140 8.89 10.41 -5.22
CA ASP A 140 9.68 11.64 -5.18
C ASP A 140 9.22 12.63 -4.07
N GLU A 141 8.75 13.81 -4.44
CA GLU A 141 8.27 14.84 -3.52
C GLU A 141 6.75 14.74 -3.26
N GLN A 142 6.04 13.81 -3.91
CA GLN A 142 4.59 13.80 -4.01
C GLN A 142 3.96 12.70 -3.14
N PRO A 143 2.95 13.01 -2.33
CA PRO A 143 2.20 12.00 -1.59
C PRO A 143 1.34 11.15 -2.55
N VAL A 144 1.53 9.83 -2.50
CA VAL A 144 0.76 8.86 -3.28
C VAL A 144 -0.09 7.94 -2.39
N THR A 145 -0.18 8.25 -1.10
CA THR A 145 -1.00 7.50 -0.14
C THR A 145 -2.45 7.52 -0.54
N THR A 146 -3.08 6.36 -0.64
CA THR A 146 -4.52 6.18 -0.87
C THR A 146 -5.13 5.42 0.30
N ILE A 147 -6.46 5.50 0.45
CA ILE A 147 -7.22 4.62 1.35
C ILE A 147 -7.36 3.29 0.63
N ASP A 148 -7.54 2.22 1.37
CA ASP A 148 -7.75 0.90 0.82
C ASP A 148 -6.56 0.34 0.02
N GLY A 149 -5.40 0.40 0.66
CA GLY A 149 -4.17 -0.20 0.16
C GLY A 149 -3.17 0.77 -0.46
N ASN A 150 -1.93 0.34 -0.43
CA ASN A 150 -0.82 1.09 -0.99
C ASN A 150 -0.91 1.15 -2.52
N LEU A 151 -0.43 2.24 -3.09
CA LEU A 151 -0.11 2.28 -4.51
C LEU A 151 1.09 1.36 -4.75
N ASN A 152 0.88 0.22 -5.42
CA ASN A 152 1.98 -0.67 -5.77
C ASN A 152 2.78 -0.03 -6.91
N VAL A 153 4.03 0.33 -6.63
CA VAL A 153 4.94 0.98 -7.57
C VAL A 153 6.04 -0.01 -7.94
N HIS A 154 6.20 -0.31 -9.23
CA HIS A 154 7.29 -1.14 -9.71
C HIS A 154 8.65 -0.46 -9.46
N ILE A 155 9.59 -1.20 -8.88
CA ILE A 155 10.88 -0.71 -8.42
C ILE A 155 11.95 -0.98 -9.48
N TYR A 156 11.99 -0.14 -10.51
CA TYR A 156 13.06 -0.14 -11.51
C TYR A 156 13.52 1.29 -11.81
N ASP A 157 14.82 1.47 -11.99
CA ASP A 157 15.43 2.78 -12.18
C ASP A 157 15.11 3.78 -11.05
N ILE A 158 15.11 3.26 -9.82
CA ILE A 158 14.88 3.98 -8.58
C ILE A 158 16.23 4.32 -7.93
N ALA A 159 16.42 5.58 -7.53
CA ALA A 159 17.64 6.02 -6.87
C ALA A 159 17.76 5.43 -5.45
N ARG A 160 16.64 5.34 -4.74
CA ARG A 160 16.56 4.71 -3.41
C ARG A 160 15.13 4.65 -2.90
N VAL A 161 14.90 3.76 -1.92
CA VAL A 161 13.73 3.76 -1.04
C VAL A 161 14.18 4.24 0.34
N GLU A 162 13.55 5.31 0.85
CA GLU A 162 13.80 5.87 2.18
C GLU A 162 12.66 5.49 3.13
N SER A 163 12.96 4.90 4.28
CA SER A 163 12.01 4.59 5.35
C SER A 163 12.32 5.45 6.57
N LEU A 164 11.45 6.41 6.86
CA LEU A 164 11.54 7.34 7.97
C LEU A 164 10.64 6.86 9.10
N SER A 165 11.24 6.31 10.15
CA SER A 165 10.50 5.74 11.27
C SER A 165 10.13 6.78 12.31
N GLY A 166 8.94 6.60 12.95
CA GLY A 166 8.38 7.55 13.92
C GLY A 166 7.66 8.72 13.26
N PRO A 167 6.93 9.54 14.04
CA PRO A 167 6.09 10.61 13.53
C PRO A 167 6.83 11.62 12.66
N GLN A 168 6.40 11.77 11.42
CA GLN A 168 6.90 12.76 10.46
C GLN A 168 5.89 13.89 10.19
N GLY A 169 4.87 14.01 11.04
CA GLY A 169 3.75 14.94 10.84
C GLY A 169 4.12 16.39 10.61
N THR A 170 5.28 16.86 11.09
CA THR A 170 5.74 18.25 10.89
C THR A 170 6.05 18.56 9.42
N LEU A 171 6.80 17.70 8.72
CA LEU A 171 7.19 17.94 7.32
C LEU A 171 6.28 17.24 6.31
N TYR A 172 5.67 16.10 6.67
CA TYR A 172 4.94 15.22 5.76
C TYR A 172 3.43 15.18 5.99
N GLY A 173 2.93 15.63 7.15
CA GLY A 173 1.49 15.84 7.40
C GLY A 173 0.72 14.61 7.85
N ALA A 174 -0.56 14.55 7.46
CA ALA A 174 -1.60 13.71 8.07
C ALA A 174 -1.33 12.21 8.02
N SER A 175 -0.96 11.66 6.87
CA SER A 175 -0.72 10.21 6.72
C SER A 175 0.67 9.75 7.16
N SER A 176 1.46 10.63 7.80
CA SER A 176 2.79 10.32 8.31
C SER A 176 2.82 10.32 9.85
N GLU A 177 1.76 9.74 10.44
CA GLU A 177 1.62 9.62 11.89
C GLU A 177 2.68 8.70 12.50
N ALA A 178 2.88 7.51 11.91
CA ALA A 178 3.82 6.50 12.38
C ALA A 178 5.15 6.52 11.63
N GLY A 179 5.17 7.11 10.44
CA GLY A 179 6.34 7.21 9.59
C GLY A 179 6.02 7.49 8.14
N THR A 180 7.06 7.45 7.30
CA THR A 180 6.95 7.75 5.87
C THR A 180 7.88 6.84 5.08
N ILE A 181 7.38 6.26 3.98
CA ILE A 181 8.18 5.56 2.98
C ILE A 181 8.23 6.42 1.72
N ARG A 182 9.43 6.63 1.18
CA ARG A 182 9.65 7.47 0.00
C ARG A 182 10.39 6.67 -1.07
N ILE A 183 9.84 6.62 -2.27
CA ILE A 183 10.44 6.05 -3.47
C ILE A 183 11.00 7.21 -4.27
N ILE A 184 12.31 7.30 -4.40
CA ILE A 184 13.00 8.39 -5.09
C ILE A 184 13.53 7.88 -6.43
N THR A 185 13.06 8.47 -7.52
CA THR A 185 13.43 8.07 -8.89
C THR A 185 14.75 8.65 -9.33
N ASN A 186 15.46 7.95 -10.23
CA ASN A 186 16.62 8.52 -10.91
C ASN A 186 16.19 9.69 -11.82
N LYS A 187 16.90 10.80 -11.71
CA LYS A 187 16.59 12.03 -12.46
C LYS A 187 17.33 12.06 -13.82
N PRO A 188 16.79 12.75 -14.86
CA PRO A 188 17.49 12.96 -16.10
C PRO A 188 18.83 13.70 -15.90
N ASP A 189 19.87 13.27 -16.62
CA ASP A 189 21.22 13.84 -16.59
C ASP A 189 21.58 14.40 -17.99
N ALA A 190 21.82 15.70 -18.06
CA ALA A 190 22.17 16.39 -19.30
C ALA A 190 23.64 16.19 -19.73
N LYS A 191 24.47 15.57 -18.85
CA LYS A 191 25.92 15.44 -19.09
C LYS A 191 26.29 14.19 -19.88
N LYS A 192 25.46 13.12 -19.80
CA LYS A 192 25.81 11.84 -20.42
C LYS A 192 24.59 11.12 -20.96
N PHE A 193 24.78 10.43 -22.08
CA PHE A 193 23.89 9.36 -22.51
C PHE A 193 24.04 8.18 -21.55
N ALA A 194 22.95 7.53 -21.22
CA ALA A 194 22.96 6.26 -20.50
C ALA A 194 21.71 5.45 -20.89
N ALA A 195 21.85 4.17 -21.08
CA ALA A 195 20.74 3.27 -21.31
C ALA A 195 21.01 1.92 -20.61
N GLY A 196 19.97 1.17 -20.31
CA GLY A 196 20.12 -0.16 -19.77
C GLY A 196 18.84 -0.95 -19.90
N TYR A 197 18.96 -2.27 -19.83
CA TYR A 197 17.83 -3.18 -19.73
C TYR A 197 18.18 -4.37 -18.85
N ASP A 198 17.15 -4.95 -18.24
CA ASP A 198 17.20 -6.17 -17.47
C ASP A 198 16.10 -7.11 -17.95
N LEU A 199 16.43 -8.39 -18.04
CA LEU A 199 15.53 -9.48 -18.38
C LEU A 199 15.63 -10.53 -17.27
N ASP A 200 14.51 -10.94 -16.73
CA ASP A 200 14.39 -12.00 -15.74
C ASP A 200 13.43 -13.09 -16.22
N VAL A 201 13.76 -14.33 -15.95
CA VAL A 201 12.84 -15.46 -16.10
C VAL A 201 12.98 -16.32 -14.86
N ASN A 202 11.84 -16.64 -14.25
CA ASN A 202 11.80 -17.41 -13.01
C ASN A 202 10.73 -18.49 -13.02
N SER A 203 10.86 -19.44 -12.12
CA SER A 203 9.91 -20.52 -11.88
C SER A 203 9.63 -20.65 -10.39
N VAL A 204 8.36 -20.64 -10.05
CA VAL A 204 7.86 -20.77 -8.68
C VAL A 204 7.59 -22.25 -8.37
N SER A 205 8.05 -22.72 -7.23
CA SER A 205 7.76 -24.07 -6.74
C SER A 205 6.26 -24.26 -6.52
N HIS A 206 5.69 -25.34 -7.04
CA HIS A 206 4.22 -25.54 -7.05
C HIS A 206 3.45 -24.43 -7.79
N GLY A 207 4.11 -23.70 -8.69
CA GLY A 207 3.55 -22.59 -9.41
C GLY A 207 3.94 -22.57 -10.89
N GLY A 208 3.70 -21.45 -11.52
CA GLY A 208 3.98 -21.20 -12.93
C GLY A 208 5.40 -20.68 -13.20
N VAL A 209 5.53 -20.07 -14.37
CA VAL A 209 6.74 -19.34 -14.83
C VAL A 209 6.42 -17.86 -14.90
N GLY A 210 7.29 -17.05 -14.30
CA GLY A 210 7.25 -15.60 -14.37
C GLY A 210 8.34 -15.04 -15.26
N TYR A 211 8.20 -13.78 -15.65
CA TYR A 211 9.23 -13.02 -16.36
C TYR A 211 9.13 -11.54 -16.05
N THR A 212 10.27 -10.84 -16.18
CA THR A 212 10.33 -9.38 -16.12
C THR A 212 11.21 -8.88 -17.24
N GLY A 213 10.73 -7.90 -17.99
CA GLY A 213 11.49 -7.14 -18.98
C GLY A 213 11.41 -5.66 -18.64
N GLU A 214 12.54 -5.04 -18.34
CA GLU A 214 12.59 -3.66 -17.93
C GLU A 214 13.75 -2.92 -18.58
N GLY A 215 13.61 -1.60 -18.80
CA GLY A 215 14.65 -0.82 -19.45
C GLY A 215 14.50 0.66 -19.26
N TYR A 216 15.62 1.37 -19.38
CA TYR A 216 15.65 2.82 -19.32
C TYR A 216 16.58 3.41 -20.40
N VAL A 217 16.31 4.66 -20.75
CA VAL A 217 17.20 5.49 -21.55
C VAL A 217 17.23 6.91 -21.02
N ASN A 218 18.43 7.46 -20.84
CA ASN A 218 18.70 8.87 -20.53
C ASN A 218 19.31 9.54 -21.75
N LEU A 219 18.62 10.52 -22.29
CA LEU A 219 19.01 11.25 -23.51
C LEU A 219 19.29 12.70 -23.17
N PRO A 220 20.56 13.16 -23.21
CA PRO A 220 20.87 14.58 -23.26
C PRO A 220 20.27 15.22 -24.51
N LEU A 221 19.41 16.23 -24.33
CA LEU A 221 18.79 16.96 -25.45
C LEU A 221 19.57 18.23 -25.78
N ALA A 222 20.16 18.84 -24.74
CA ALA A 222 21.00 20.02 -24.80
C ALA A 222 21.94 20.03 -23.59
N ALA A 223 22.89 20.94 -23.54
CA ALA A 223 23.81 21.07 -22.39
C ALA A 223 23.11 21.30 -21.05
N ASN A 224 21.86 21.79 -21.09
CA ASN A 224 21.06 22.11 -19.91
C ASN A 224 19.71 21.34 -19.88
N ALA A 225 19.52 20.33 -20.74
CA ALA A 225 18.28 19.58 -20.77
C ALA A 225 18.49 18.10 -21.09
N ALA A 226 17.77 17.24 -20.40
CA ALA A 226 17.74 15.81 -20.67
C ALA A 226 16.34 15.22 -20.45
N VAL A 227 16.06 14.12 -21.14
CA VAL A 227 14.90 13.28 -20.91
C VAL A 227 15.35 11.91 -20.43
N ARG A 228 14.60 11.33 -19.49
CA ARG A 228 14.75 9.95 -19.03
C ARG A 228 13.44 9.21 -19.23
N LEU A 229 13.51 8.10 -19.95
CA LEU A 229 12.38 7.23 -20.23
C LEU A 229 12.65 5.87 -19.60
N VAL A 230 11.64 5.29 -18.98
CA VAL A 230 11.69 3.97 -18.32
C VAL A 230 10.44 3.20 -18.70
N GLY A 231 10.57 1.88 -18.86
CA GLY A 231 9.43 1.00 -19.11
C GLY A 231 9.65 -0.38 -18.55
N TRP A 232 8.57 -1.07 -18.21
CA TRP A 232 8.58 -2.43 -17.68
C TRP A 232 7.35 -3.23 -18.09
N ASP A 233 7.53 -4.55 -18.19
CA ASP A 233 6.50 -5.56 -18.37
C ASP A 233 6.91 -6.76 -17.51
N GLU A 234 6.10 -7.08 -16.50
CA GLU A 234 6.35 -8.12 -15.50
C GLU A 234 5.16 -9.05 -15.41
N LYS A 235 5.43 -10.32 -15.29
CA LYS A 235 4.46 -11.35 -14.94
C LYS A 235 4.96 -12.15 -13.76
N ASP A 236 4.26 -12.05 -12.64
CA ASP A 236 4.45 -12.93 -11.50
C ASP A 236 3.63 -14.19 -11.68
N ALA A 237 4.29 -15.34 -11.49
CA ALA A 237 3.64 -16.62 -11.62
C ALA A 237 2.70 -16.90 -10.46
N GLY A 238 1.49 -17.38 -10.75
CA GLY A 238 0.57 -17.92 -9.76
C GLY A 238 1.09 -19.21 -9.11
N TYR A 239 0.63 -19.47 -7.90
CA TYR A 239 1.05 -20.64 -7.09
C TYR A 239 -0.07 -21.18 -6.18
N ILE A 240 -1.26 -20.60 -6.22
CA ILE A 240 -2.44 -21.10 -5.52
C ILE A 240 -3.33 -21.80 -6.53
N ASP A 241 -3.86 -22.96 -6.16
CA ASP A 241 -4.78 -23.73 -6.98
C ASP A 241 -6.21 -23.53 -6.49
N ASN A 242 -7.12 -23.13 -7.38
CA ASN A 242 -8.56 -23.18 -7.12
C ASN A 242 -9.05 -24.59 -7.43
N VAL A 243 -9.32 -25.37 -6.36
CA VAL A 243 -9.66 -26.77 -6.49
C VAL A 243 -11.16 -27.00 -6.59
N HIS A 244 -11.55 -28.14 -7.15
CA HIS A 244 -12.97 -28.49 -7.28
C HIS A 244 -13.64 -28.68 -5.92
N SER A 245 -14.81 -28.06 -5.76
CA SER A 245 -15.64 -28.18 -4.56
C SER A 245 -17.13 -28.02 -4.92
N VAL A 246 -17.99 -28.57 -4.09
CA VAL A 246 -19.44 -28.41 -4.18
C VAL A 246 -19.97 -28.04 -2.81
N ILE A 247 -20.62 -26.90 -2.72
CA ILE A 247 -21.34 -26.48 -1.52
C ILE A 247 -22.83 -26.78 -1.62
N GLN A 248 -23.50 -26.93 -0.49
CA GLN A 248 -24.92 -27.17 -0.39
C GLN A 248 -25.55 -26.08 0.45
N PHE A 249 -26.16 -25.09 -0.19
CA PHE A 249 -26.92 -24.10 0.55
C PHE A 249 -28.21 -24.67 1.08
N PRO A 250 -28.62 -24.30 2.31
CA PRO A 250 -29.95 -24.66 2.81
C PRO A 250 -31.05 -24.07 1.93
N GLY A 251 -31.97 -24.93 1.47
CA GLY A 251 -33.11 -24.53 0.68
C GLY A 251 -34.42 -24.64 1.48
N PRO A 252 -35.56 -24.20 0.91
CA PRO A 252 -36.85 -24.29 1.54
C PRO A 252 -37.26 -25.74 1.86
N ASN A 253 -37.99 -25.96 2.96
CA ASN A 253 -38.56 -27.26 3.36
C ASN A 253 -37.50 -28.40 3.54
N GLY A 254 -36.27 -28.03 3.93
CA GLY A 254 -35.21 -29.01 4.11
C GLY A 254 -34.58 -29.56 2.83
N THR A 255 -34.80 -28.88 1.70
CA THR A 255 -34.07 -29.11 0.45
C THR A 255 -32.68 -28.42 0.53
N THR A 256 -31.82 -28.71 -0.44
CA THR A 256 -30.54 -28.03 -0.61
C THR A 256 -30.42 -27.49 -2.04
N ILE A 257 -29.65 -26.43 -2.19
CA ILE A 257 -29.29 -25.82 -3.47
C ILE A 257 -27.80 -26.08 -3.68
N PRO A 258 -27.43 -27.04 -4.55
CA PRO A 258 -26.03 -27.34 -4.82
C PRO A 258 -25.41 -26.24 -5.70
N PHE A 259 -24.16 -25.89 -5.40
CA PHE A 259 -23.35 -25.02 -6.22
C PHE A 259 -21.97 -25.61 -6.42
N ASP A 260 -21.59 -25.78 -7.67
CA ASP A 260 -20.36 -26.41 -8.13
C ASP A 260 -19.44 -25.37 -8.75
N ASN A 261 -18.17 -25.37 -8.32
CA ASN A 261 -17.18 -24.41 -8.85
C ASN A 261 -16.38 -24.93 -10.06
N ALA A 262 -16.80 -26.01 -10.72
CA ALA A 262 -16.05 -26.62 -11.82
C ALA A 262 -15.61 -25.64 -12.92
N ALA A 263 -16.37 -24.56 -13.14
CA ALA A 263 -16.03 -23.51 -14.11
C ALA A 263 -14.88 -22.61 -13.66
N GLN A 264 -14.54 -22.60 -12.37
CA GLN A 264 -13.49 -21.76 -11.76
C GLN A 264 -12.23 -22.57 -11.40
N VAL A 265 -12.27 -23.89 -11.55
CA VAL A 265 -11.11 -24.75 -11.24
C VAL A 265 -9.93 -24.40 -12.15
N ARG A 266 -8.82 -24.00 -11.55
CA ARG A 266 -7.62 -23.59 -12.25
C ARG A 266 -6.39 -23.75 -11.35
N ASN A 267 -5.33 -24.34 -11.90
CA ASN A 267 -4.03 -24.36 -11.22
C ASN A 267 -3.33 -23.01 -11.37
N HIS A 268 -2.56 -22.63 -10.35
CA HIS A 268 -1.74 -21.41 -10.33
C HIS A 268 -2.56 -20.16 -10.70
N TYR A 269 -3.75 -20.02 -10.12
CA TYR A 269 -4.73 -19.07 -10.61
C TYR A 269 -4.50 -17.62 -10.12
N ASN A 270 -3.57 -17.41 -9.17
CA ASN A 270 -3.23 -16.11 -8.58
C ASN A 270 -2.01 -15.43 -9.26
N ASP A 271 -1.99 -15.41 -10.58
CA ASP A 271 -0.93 -14.70 -11.32
C ASP A 271 -1.18 -13.18 -11.38
N VAL A 272 -0.07 -12.41 -11.53
CA VAL A 272 -0.10 -10.95 -11.63
C VAL A 272 0.59 -10.49 -12.90
N GLU A 273 0.01 -9.56 -13.63
CA GLU A 273 0.62 -8.89 -14.77
C GLU A 273 0.74 -7.38 -14.46
N THR A 274 1.96 -6.85 -14.50
CA THR A 274 2.26 -5.45 -14.21
C THR A 274 2.98 -4.81 -15.39
N ARG A 275 2.43 -3.70 -15.92
CA ARG A 275 3.01 -2.95 -17.03
C ARG A 275 3.00 -1.47 -16.73
N GLY A 276 4.06 -0.79 -17.12
CA GLY A 276 4.10 0.64 -16.87
C GLY A 276 5.28 1.35 -17.47
N GLY A 277 5.37 2.64 -17.16
CA GLY A 277 6.47 3.45 -17.60
C GLY A 277 6.53 4.82 -16.95
N ARG A 278 7.69 5.46 -17.08
CA ARG A 278 7.98 6.79 -16.57
C ARG A 278 8.67 7.61 -17.66
N ALA A 279 8.26 8.86 -17.80
CA ALA A 279 8.94 9.87 -18.58
C ALA A 279 9.22 11.08 -17.70
N ALA A 280 10.47 11.51 -17.60
CA ALA A 280 10.89 12.71 -16.89
C ALA A 280 11.73 13.60 -17.83
N LEU A 281 11.43 14.89 -17.84
CA LEU A 281 12.24 15.90 -18.52
C LEU A 281 12.84 16.81 -17.44
N ARG A 282 14.14 17.03 -17.48
CA ARG A 282 14.83 18.02 -16.64
C ARG A 282 15.38 19.12 -17.52
N VAL A 283 15.05 20.36 -17.17
CA VAL A 283 15.55 21.56 -17.84
C VAL A 283 16.16 22.50 -16.81
N GLU A 284 17.44 22.75 -16.93
CA GLU A 284 18.14 23.80 -16.18
C GLU A 284 17.95 25.12 -16.95
N LEU A 285 17.00 25.95 -16.47
CA LEU A 285 16.65 27.21 -17.12
C LEU A 285 17.83 28.19 -17.06
N ASN A 286 18.61 28.12 -16.01
CA ASN A 286 19.86 28.84 -15.76
C ASN A 286 20.64 28.13 -14.62
N ASP A 287 21.73 28.73 -14.17
CA ASP A 287 22.60 28.17 -13.12
C ASP A 287 21.91 27.97 -11.76
N THR A 288 20.72 28.52 -11.57
CA THR A 288 20.01 28.52 -10.28
C THR A 288 18.61 27.92 -10.34
N TRP A 289 18.00 27.74 -11.51
CA TRP A 289 16.64 27.24 -11.65
C TRP A 289 16.55 26.00 -12.50
N THR A 290 15.91 24.97 -11.97
CA THR A 290 15.64 23.68 -12.63
C THR A 290 14.14 23.37 -12.60
N VAL A 291 13.63 22.89 -13.71
CA VAL A 291 12.23 22.44 -13.85
C VAL A 291 12.21 20.99 -14.26
N THR A 292 11.48 20.15 -13.54
CA THR A 292 11.40 18.72 -13.78
C THR A 292 9.93 18.26 -13.82
N PRO A 293 9.26 18.32 -14.99
CA PRO A 293 8.00 17.61 -15.20
C PRO A 293 8.26 16.11 -15.31
N THR A 294 7.38 15.31 -14.68
CA THR A 294 7.44 13.84 -14.68
C THR A 294 6.03 13.28 -14.86
N VAL A 295 5.91 12.24 -15.68
CA VAL A 295 4.70 11.41 -15.76
C VAL A 295 5.12 9.98 -15.52
N MET A 296 4.41 9.28 -14.64
CA MET A 296 4.58 7.86 -14.37
C MET A 296 3.21 7.19 -14.28
N GLY A 297 3.08 6.01 -14.85
CA GLY A 297 1.84 5.26 -14.78
C GLY A 297 2.07 3.77 -14.89
N GLN A 298 1.13 3.01 -14.34
CA GLN A 298 1.18 1.56 -14.28
C GLN A 298 -0.23 0.98 -14.36
N THR A 299 -0.34 -0.18 -14.98
CA THR A 299 -1.50 -1.05 -14.89
C THR A 299 -1.07 -2.38 -14.29
N GLN A 300 -1.88 -2.90 -13.37
CA GLN A 300 -1.69 -4.20 -12.76
C GLN A 300 -2.99 -4.99 -12.88
N THR A 301 -2.90 -6.23 -13.31
CA THR A 301 -4.01 -7.18 -13.30
C THR A 301 -3.63 -8.34 -12.42
N THR A 302 -4.39 -8.52 -11.34
CA THR A 302 -4.25 -9.61 -10.39
C THR A 302 -5.38 -10.59 -10.64
N ASN A 303 -5.05 -11.84 -10.93
CA ASN A 303 -6.03 -12.91 -11.06
C ASN A 303 -6.08 -13.71 -9.76
N GLY A 304 -7.25 -14.29 -9.46
CA GLY A 304 -7.42 -15.18 -8.32
C GLY A 304 -7.28 -14.50 -6.95
N ASN A 305 -7.28 -15.32 -5.91
CA ASN A 305 -7.10 -14.92 -4.53
C ASN A 305 -5.71 -15.31 -4.04
N PHE A 306 -5.08 -14.47 -3.21
CA PHE A 306 -3.73 -14.68 -2.66
C PHE A 306 -3.74 -15.43 -1.32
N ALA A 307 -4.89 -15.90 -0.87
CA ALA A 307 -5.03 -16.72 0.31
C ALA A 307 -5.36 -18.18 -0.04
N TYR A 308 -5.10 -19.06 0.88
CA TYR A 308 -5.46 -20.47 0.78
C TYR A 308 -6.19 -20.94 2.03
N ASN A 309 -7.03 -21.97 1.90
CA ASN A 309 -7.72 -22.60 3.00
C ASN A 309 -6.91 -23.82 3.48
N PRO A 310 -6.29 -23.78 4.69
CA PRO A 310 -5.48 -24.89 5.20
C PRO A 310 -6.24 -26.21 5.36
N GLN A 311 -7.57 -26.17 5.42
CA GLN A 311 -8.40 -27.39 5.52
C GLN A 311 -8.50 -28.15 4.20
N LEU A 312 -8.31 -27.46 3.06
CA LEU A 312 -8.31 -28.07 1.72
C LEU A 312 -6.94 -28.65 1.36
N GLY A 313 -5.88 -28.00 1.80
CA GLY A 313 -4.50 -28.40 1.51
C GLY A 313 -3.53 -27.22 1.43
N ASP A 314 -2.23 -27.53 1.17
CA ASP A 314 -1.21 -26.49 0.96
C ASP A 314 -1.48 -25.76 -0.35
N LEU A 315 -1.55 -24.42 -0.29
CA LEU A 315 -1.79 -23.54 -1.42
C LEU A 315 -3.08 -23.84 -2.22
N GLN A 316 -4.13 -24.35 -1.54
CA GLN A 316 -5.42 -24.67 -2.17
C GLN A 316 -6.55 -23.80 -1.61
N ILE A 317 -7.42 -23.36 -2.50
CA ILE A 317 -8.65 -22.62 -2.18
C ILE A 317 -9.81 -23.20 -3.00
N ALA A 318 -11.04 -22.98 -2.59
CA ALA A 318 -12.24 -23.35 -3.36
C ALA A 318 -13.14 -22.13 -3.47
N HIS A 319 -12.90 -21.32 -4.46
CA HIS A 319 -13.75 -20.18 -4.83
C HIS A 319 -14.68 -20.57 -5.97
N PHE A 320 -15.89 -20.06 -5.92
CA PHE A 320 -17.01 -20.44 -6.79
C PHE A 320 -17.32 -19.42 -7.87
N LEU A 321 -16.90 -18.18 -7.65
CA LEU A 321 -17.07 -17.05 -8.56
C LEU A 321 -15.70 -16.46 -8.92
N PRO A 322 -15.60 -15.67 -10.01
CA PRO A 322 -14.32 -15.09 -10.41
C PRO A 322 -13.74 -14.13 -9.39
N ASP A 323 -12.41 -14.23 -9.17
CA ASP A 323 -11.61 -13.25 -8.46
C ASP A 323 -10.65 -12.56 -9.42
N THR A 324 -10.74 -11.25 -9.56
CA THR A 324 -9.82 -10.46 -10.37
C THR A 324 -9.76 -9.03 -9.85
N VAL A 325 -8.58 -8.43 -9.88
CA VAL A 325 -8.41 -6.99 -9.60
C VAL A 325 -7.64 -6.37 -10.75
N HIS A 326 -8.19 -5.30 -11.31
CA HIS A 326 -7.49 -4.45 -12.27
C HIS A 326 -7.26 -3.09 -11.64
N ASP A 327 -5.99 -2.75 -11.40
CA ASP A 327 -5.55 -1.48 -10.81
C ASP A 327 -4.74 -0.69 -11.84
N SER A 328 -5.11 0.54 -12.10
CA SER A 328 -4.41 1.41 -13.02
C SER A 328 -4.27 2.81 -12.45
N TRP A 329 -3.08 3.38 -12.55
CA TRP A 329 -2.84 4.72 -12.06
C TRP A 329 -1.88 5.51 -12.96
N VAL A 330 -2.04 6.83 -12.94
CA VAL A 330 -1.14 7.78 -13.58
C VAL A 330 -0.91 8.96 -12.64
N GLN A 331 0.35 9.31 -12.43
CA GLN A 331 0.76 10.53 -11.75
C GLN A 331 1.46 11.47 -12.72
N SER A 332 1.00 12.71 -12.80
CA SER A 332 1.68 13.82 -13.44
C SER A 332 2.20 14.76 -12.37
N ALA A 333 3.50 15.00 -12.34
CA ALA A 333 4.16 15.81 -11.31
C ALA A 333 5.01 16.92 -11.94
N LEU A 334 5.13 18.03 -11.24
CA LEU A 334 6.00 19.13 -11.59
C LEU A 334 6.82 19.52 -10.35
N THR A 335 8.14 19.41 -10.46
CA THR A 335 9.06 19.94 -9.45
C THR A 335 9.81 21.13 -10.07
N VAL A 336 9.79 22.26 -9.36
CA VAL A 336 10.58 23.45 -9.69
C VAL A 336 11.48 23.73 -8.51
N GLU A 337 12.78 23.67 -8.75
CA GLU A 337 13.82 23.95 -7.76
C GLU A 337 14.59 25.18 -8.21
N GLY A 338 14.82 26.09 -7.29
CA GLY A 338 15.54 27.33 -7.62
C GLY A 338 16.17 27.98 -6.42
N ARG A 339 17.00 28.96 -6.71
CA ARG A 339 17.63 29.82 -5.70
C ARG A 339 17.32 31.28 -5.97
N LEU A 340 16.74 31.93 -4.96
CA LEU A 340 16.49 33.36 -4.96
C LEU A 340 17.38 34.01 -3.88
N ASN A 341 18.41 34.75 -4.30
CA ASN A 341 19.49 35.19 -3.44
C ASN A 341 20.11 33.96 -2.71
N ASP A 342 20.05 33.96 -1.37
CA ASP A 342 20.58 32.85 -0.56
C ASP A 342 19.53 31.81 -0.17
N PHE A 343 18.30 31.90 -0.68
CA PHE A 343 17.23 30.98 -0.32
C PHE A 343 16.98 29.97 -1.43
N ASP A 344 16.97 28.69 -1.05
CA ASP A 344 16.48 27.63 -1.93
C ASP A 344 14.94 27.62 -1.90
N ILE A 345 14.33 27.62 -3.07
CA ILE A 345 12.87 27.57 -3.26
C ILE A 345 12.55 26.27 -3.96
N THR A 346 11.56 25.54 -3.46
CA THR A 346 11.04 24.34 -4.12
C THR A 346 9.52 24.44 -4.22
N TYR A 347 9.01 24.26 -5.42
CA TYR A 347 7.60 23.96 -5.67
C TYR A 347 7.47 22.52 -6.12
N ALA A 348 6.54 21.79 -5.50
CA ALA A 348 6.22 20.40 -5.83
C ALA A 348 4.71 20.25 -5.99
N GLY A 349 4.24 20.07 -7.22
CA GLY A 349 2.83 19.88 -7.53
C GLY A 349 2.58 18.55 -8.22
N ALA A 350 1.45 17.88 -7.94
CA ALA A 350 1.08 16.66 -8.63
C ALA A 350 -0.43 16.50 -8.77
N TYR A 351 -0.78 15.73 -9.79
CA TYR A 351 -2.11 15.16 -10.02
C TYR A 351 -1.97 13.65 -10.23
N LEU A 352 -2.60 12.88 -9.33
CA LEU A 352 -2.70 11.43 -9.42
C LEU A 352 -4.14 11.05 -9.73
N THR A 353 -4.31 10.09 -10.63
CA THR A 353 -5.57 9.36 -10.83
C THR A 353 -5.30 7.86 -10.70
N ARG A 354 -6.20 7.13 -10.02
CA ARG A 354 -6.17 5.67 -9.86
C ARG A 354 -7.56 5.12 -10.09
N ASN A 355 -7.66 4.01 -10.78
CA ASN A 355 -8.90 3.26 -10.96
C ASN A 355 -8.65 1.83 -10.54
N THR A 356 -9.52 1.29 -9.70
CA THR A 356 -9.56 -0.13 -9.38
C THR A 356 -10.89 -0.72 -9.84
N HIS A 357 -10.83 -1.91 -10.37
CA HIS A 357 -12.00 -2.70 -10.71
C HIS A 357 -11.79 -4.12 -10.18
N GLU A 358 -12.65 -4.50 -9.25
CA GLU A 358 -12.58 -5.76 -8.51
C GLU A 358 -13.77 -6.65 -8.84
N LEU A 359 -13.52 -7.93 -9.01
CA LEU A 359 -14.47 -9.02 -8.88
C LEU A 359 -13.95 -9.92 -7.77
N SER A 360 -14.76 -10.19 -6.75
CA SER A 360 -14.36 -11.04 -5.63
C SER A 360 -15.48 -12.05 -5.31
N ASP A 361 -15.13 -13.30 -5.14
CA ASP A 361 -16.04 -14.30 -4.61
C ASP A 361 -16.33 -13.99 -3.14
N TYR A 362 -17.59 -13.92 -2.77
CA TYR A 362 -18.04 -13.67 -1.39
C TYR A 362 -19.03 -14.75 -0.94
N THR A 363 -18.88 -15.94 -1.51
CA THR A 363 -19.78 -17.07 -1.29
C THR A 363 -19.77 -17.56 0.15
N ASP A 364 -18.61 -17.55 0.82
CA ASP A 364 -18.47 -17.95 2.22
C ASP A 364 -19.29 -17.07 3.17
N TYR A 365 -19.48 -15.79 2.84
CA TYR A 365 -20.37 -14.90 3.59
C TYR A 365 -21.80 -15.46 3.64
N THR A 366 -22.35 -15.79 2.50
CA THR A 366 -23.70 -16.36 2.42
C THR A 366 -23.79 -17.71 3.14
N LEU A 367 -22.81 -18.57 2.92
CA LEU A 367 -22.78 -19.90 3.53
C LEU A 367 -22.66 -19.80 5.07
N ALA A 368 -21.86 -18.87 5.58
CA ALA A 368 -21.70 -18.66 7.01
C ALA A 368 -23.00 -18.18 7.67
N TYR A 369 -23.71 -17.27 7.04
CA TYR A 369 -25.00 -16.81 7.55
C TYR A 369 -26.08 -17.88 7.45
N ASP A 370 -26.08 -18.72 6.41
CA ASP A 370 -27.00 -19.86 6.29
C ASP A 370 -26.75 -20.89 7.39
N VAL A 371 -25.50 -21.18 7.70
CA VAL A 371 -25.13 -22.09 8.80
C VAL A 371 -25.51 -21.48 10.16
N TYR A 372 -25.29 -20.19 10.36
CA TYR A 372 -25.57 -19.50 11.61
C TYR A 372 -27.08 -19.43 11.93
N TYR A 373 -27.91 -19.11 10.92
CA TYR A 373 -29.36 -18.97 11.10
C TYR A 373 -30.14 -20.27 10.84
N GLY A 374 -29.44 -21.32 10.41
CA GLY A 374 -30.08 -22.61 10.10
C GLY A 374 -31.03 -22.52 8.90
N PHE A 375 -32.12 -23.30 8.90
CA PHE A 375 -33.08 -23.35 7.81
C PHE A 375 -33.86 -22.05 7.55
N ASN A 376 -33.59 -21.00 8.32
CA ASN A 376 -34.09 -19.64 8.11
C ASN A 376 -32.97 -18.69 7.62
N GLY A 377 -31.87 -19.25 7.08
CA GLY A 377 -30.75 -18.51 6.59
C GLY A 377 -30.95 -17.82 5.24
N TYR A 378 -29.89 -17.24 4.72
CA TYR A 378 -29.88 -16.45 3.49
C TYR A 378 -30.43 -17.20 2.27
N GLY A 379 -30.05 -18.46 2.08
CA GLY A 379 -30.45 -19.28 0.95
C GLY A 379 -31.96 -19.50 0.83
N THR A 380 -32.71 -19.30 1.93
CA THR A 380 -34.19 -19.41 1.90
C THR A 380 -34.88 -18.10 1.47
N TYR A 381 -34.16 -16.99 1.45
CA TYR A 381 -34.75 -15.67 1.19
C TYR A 381 -34.69 -15.27 -0.28
N PHE A 382 -33.66 -15.74 -1.03
CA PHE A 382 -33.49 -15.31 -2.43
C PHE A 382 -34.30 -16.20 -3.38
N ARG A 383 -35.12 -15.55 -4.22
CA ARG A 383 -35.97 -16.21 -5.22
C ARG A 383 -35.94 -15.43 -6.52
N ASP A 384 -36.18 -16.14 -7.62
CA ASP A 384 -36.47 -15.53 -8.91
C ASP A 384 -37.90 -14.92 -8.94
N ASN A 385 -38.23 -14.23 -10.04
CA ASN A 385 -39.57 -13.65 -10.24
C ASN A 385 -40.69 -14.70 -10.37
N ALA A 386 -40.37 -15.96 -10.57
CA ALA A 386 -41.34 -17.08 -10.58
C ALA A 386 -41.52 -17.69 -9.18
N GLY A 387 -40.79 -17.20 -8.18
CA GLY A 387 -40.80 -17.66 -6.79
C GLY A 387 -39.95 -18.91 -6.51
N ASN A 388 -39.10 -19.31 -7.45
CA ASN A 388 -38.20 -20.45 -7.26
C ASN A 388 -36.96 -19.99 -6.43
N PRO A 389 -36.47 -20.85 -5.51
CA PRO A 389 -35.21 -20.59 -4.85
C PRO A 389 -34.07 -20.47 -5.85
N ILE A 390 -33.20 -19.52 -5.64
CA ILE A 390 -31.99 -19.32 -6.45
C ILE A 390 -30.74 -19.64 -5.66
N ASN A 391 -29.62 -19.83 -6.36
CA ASN A 391 -28.31 -19.94 -5.74
C ASN A 391 -27.95 -18.61 -5.07
N PRO A 392 -27.71 -18.59 -3.74
CA PRO A 392 -27.45 -17.35 -3.00
C PRO A 392 -25.96 -16.98 -2.94
N ALA A 393 -25.09 -17.66 -3.70
CA ALA A 393 -23.68 -17.32 -3.79
C ALA A 393 -23.51 -15.85 -4.21
N GLN A 394 -22.64 -15.13 -3.52
CA GLN A 394 -22.43 -13.71 -3.72
C GLN A 394 -21.14 -13.41 -4.45
N GLN A 395 -21.19 -12.42 -5.31
CA GLN A 395 -20.01 -11.79 -5.91
C GLN A 395 -20.00 -10.30 -5.54
N ILE A 396 -18.83 -9.79 -5.11
CA ILE A 396 -18.61 -8.37 -4.99
C ILE A 396 -18.08 -7.83 -6.32
N ILE A 397 -18.69 -6.75 -6.79
CA ILE A 397 -18.16 -5.93 -7.88
C ILE A 397 -17.75 -4.59 -7.29
N GLY A 398 -16.44 -4.38 -7.15
CA GLY A 398 -15.85 -3.12 -6.68
C GLY A 398 -15.41 -2.24 -7.85
N ARG A 399 -15.65 -0.93 -7.77
CA ARG A 399 -15.14 0.07 -8.70
C ARG A 399 -14.80 1.34 -7.94
N ASP A 400 -13.51 1.59 -7.80
CA ASP A 400 -13.06 2.81 -7.15
C ASP A 400 -12.34 3.72 -8.12
N HIS A 401 -12.59 4.99 -7.98
CA HIS A 401 -11.89 6.02 -8.73
C HIS A 401 -11.34 7.08 -7.78
N TYR A 402 -10.02 7.23 -7.82
CA TYR A 402 -9.31 8.24 -7.02
C TYR A 402 -8.79 9.36 -7.91
N THR A 403 -8.94 10.58 -7.44
CA THR A 403 -8.17 11.72 -7.94
C THR A 403 -7.54 12.45 -6.78
N LYS A 404 -6.25 12.75 -6.89
CA LYS A 404 -5.49 13.42 -5.83
C LYS A 404 -4.68 14.57 -6.42
N THR A 405 -4.87 15.76 -5.88
CA THR A 405 -4.08 16.93 -6.20
C THR A 405 -3.31 17.35 -4.97
N SER A 406 -2.00 17.49 -5.09
CA SER A 406 -1.12 17.99 -4.01
C SER A 406 -0.28 19.14 -4.52
N ASN A 407 -0.04 20.13 -3.65
CA ASN A 407 0.82 21.28 -3.92
C ASN A 407 1.60 21.64 -2.67
N GLU A 408 2.90 21.75 -2.78
CA GLU A 408 3.80 22.22 -1.73
C GLU A 408 4.70 23.34 -2.28
N LEU A 409 4.76 24.45 -1.57
CA LEU A 409 5.73 25.50 -1.80
C LEU A 409 6.57 25.67 -0.55
N ARG A 410 7.89 25.50 -0.66
CA ARG A 410 8.80 25.65 0.47
C ARG A 410 9.98 26.55 0.15
N ILE A 411 10.49 27.17 1.19
CA ILE A 411 11.70 27.99 1.19
C ILE A 411 12.67 27.44 2.24
N SER A 412 13.94 27.40 1.90
CA SER A 412 15.00 26.97 2.82
C SER A 412 16.20 27.93 2.78
N THR A 413 16.78 28.19 3.94
CA THR A 413 18.05 28.91 4.02
C THR A 413 19.21 27.97 3.66
N PRO A 414 20.40 28.48 3.29
CA PRO A 414 21.58 27.64 3.05
C PRO A 414 21.88 26.72 4.25
N LYS A 415 22.31 25.49 3.95
CA LYS A 415 22.64 24.50 4.98
C LYS A 415 23.89 24.81 5.78
N GLU A 416 24.76 25.65 5.23
CA GLU A 416 26.02 26.10 5.83
C GLU A 416 25.79 27.15 6.92
N ASN A 417 24.62 27.77 6.97
CA ASN A 417 24.30 28.81 7.94
C ASN A 417 24.19 28.23 9.35
N ARG A 418 24.65 28.97 10.36
CA ARG A 418 24.47 28.62 11.77
C ARG A 418 22.99 28.55 12.17
N ALA A 419 22.16 29.45 11.59
CA ALA A 419 20.71 29.44 11.72
C ALA A 419 20.09 28.98 10.42
N ARG A 420 19.32 27.89 10.46
CA ARG A 420 18.72 27.27 9.28
C ARG A 420 17.21 27.18 9.44
N LEU A 421 16.50 27.56 8.41
CA LEU A 421 15.03 27.51 8.35
C LEU A 421 14.61 26.72 7.10
N THR A 422 13.66 25.82 7.27
CA THR A 422 12.81 25.31 6.19
C THR A 422 11.38 25.63 6.54
N ALA A 423 10.65 26.33 5.69
CA ALA A 423 9.24 26.66 5.91
C ALA A 423 8.46 26.44 4.62
N GLY A 424 7.18 26.11 4.73
CA GLY A 424 6.37 25.87 3.55
C GLY A 424 4.87 25.89 3.80
N LEU A 425 4.14 25.89 2.69
CA LEU A 425 2.70 25.76 2.59
C LEU A 425 2.38 24.48 1.85
N PHE A 426 1.35 23.79 2.28
CA PHE A 426 0.88 22.54 1.70
C PHE A 426 -0.63 22.56 1.51
N MET A 427 -1.09 22.01 0.39
CA MET A 427 -2.50 21.78 0.08
C MET A 427 -2.65 20.41 -0.57
N GLU A 428 -3.62 19.64 -0.10
CA GLU A 428 -4.02 18.38 -0.72
C GLU A 428 -5.54 18.29 -0.81
N ARG A 429 -6.03 17.71 -1.91
CA ARG A 429 -7.41 17.29 -2.08
C ARG A 429 -7.42 15.93 -2.75
N GLN A 430 -7.99 14.94 -2.06
CA GLN A 430 -8.26 13.61 -2.58
C GLN A 430 -9.77 13.42 -2.73
N VAL A 431 -10.21 12.92 -3.86
CA VAL A 431 -11.58 12.44 -4.09
C VAL A 431 -11.50 10.95 -4.30
N HIS A 432 -12.35 10.21 -3.64
CA HIS A 432 -12.50 8.78 -3.77
C HIS A 432 -13.97 8.47 -4.03
N ASN A 433 -14.30 8.07 -5.26
CA ASN A 433 -15.59 7.53 -5.61
C ASN A 433 -15.56 6.03 -5.36
N ILE A 434 -16.52 5.53 -4.62
CA ILE A 434 -16.59 4.16 -4.12
C ILE A 434 -17.87 3.54 -4.65
N LEU A 435 -17.74 2.45 -5.42
CA LEU A 435 -18.87 1.62 -5.81
C LEU A 435 -18.60 0.19 -5.39
N GLN A 436 -19.46 -0.39 -4.56
CA GLN A 436 -19.44 -1.81 -4.21
C GLN A 436 -20.85 -2.37 -4.37
N ASP A 437 -20.98 -3.34 -5.26
CA ASP A 437 -22.24 -4.03 -5.56
C ASP A 437 -22.10 -5.51 -5.19
N TYR A 438 -22.92 -5.95 -4.25
CA TYR A 438 -22.96 -7.33 -3.77
C TYR A 438 -24.09 -8.05 -4.51
N LEU A 439 -23.71 -8.84 -5.49
CA LEU A 439 -24.61 -9.49 -6.40
C LEU A 439 -24.86 -10.94 -6.02
N VAL A 440 -26.10 -11.37 -6.15
CA VAL A 440 -26.51 -12.77 -6.24
C VAL A 440 -27.17 -13.03 -7.59
N ASN A 441 -27.34 -14.31 -7.95
CA ASN A 441 -28.07 -14.74 -9.16
C ASN A 441 -27.49 -14.13 -10.46
N ASN A 442 -26.17 -13.93 -10.54
CA ASN A 442 -25.47 -13.32 -11.66
C ASN A 442 -26.05 -11.97 -12.13
N GLY A 443 -26.68 -11.21 -11.22
CA GLY A 443 -27.31 -9.94 -11.54
C GLY A 443 -28.70 -10.03 -12.15
N ASP A 444 -29.32 -11.21 -12.17
CA ASP A 444 -30.73 -11.34 -12.55
C ASP A 444 -31.65 -10.81 -11.44
N PRO A 445 -32.80 -10.23 -11.78
CA PRO A 445 -33.70 -9.66 -10.78
C PRO A 445 -34.18 -10.69 -9.76
N LEU A 446 -34.11 -10.31 -8.48
CA LEU A 446 -34.72 -11.04 -7.38
C LEU A 446 -36.23 -10.82 -7.35
N ALA A 447 -36.99 -11.72 -6.70
CA ALA A 447 -38.43 -11.65 -6.61
C ALA A 447 -38.91 -10.30 -6.05
N SER A 448 -39.95 -9.73 -6.67
CA SER A 448 -40.52 -8.44 -6.29
C SER A 448 -41.72 -8.55 -5.34
N THR A 449 -42.08 -9.74 -4.88
CA THR A 449 -43.30 -9.97 -4.09
C THR A 449 -43.07 -10.85 -2.87
N GLY A 450 -43.69 -10.45 -1.75
CA GLY A 450 -43.75 -11.25 -0.52
C GLY A 450 -42.74 -10.86 0.57
N SER A 451 -42.41 -11.83 1.43
CA SER A 451 -41.51 -11.67 2.57
C SER A 451 -40.03 -11.91 2.23
N TYR A 452 -39.67 -11.86 0.96
CA TYR A 452 -38.32 -12.17 0.46
C TYR A 452 -37.63 -10.89 0.06
N ASP A 453 -36.29 -10.94 0.11
CA ASP A 453 -35.45 -9.84 -0.32
C ASP A 453 -35.63 -9.59 -1.82
N ILE A 454 -35.79 -8.33 -2.13
CA ILE A 454 -35.79 -7.84 -3.51
C ILE A 454 -34.48 -7.09 -3.78
N SER A 455 -34.11 -7.00 -5.04
CA SER A 455 -32.92 -6.22 -5.46
C SER A 455 -32.98 -4.77 -4.96
N VAL A 456 -31.83 -4.17 -4.72
CA VAL A 456 -31.75 -2.72 -4.52
C VAL A 456 -32.41 -2.03 -5.72
N PRO A 457 -33.33 -1.05 -5.52
CA PRO A 457 -34.05 -0.41 -6.61
C PRO A 457 -33.14 0.14 -7.71
N GLY A 458 -33.34 -0.33 -8.95
CA GLY A 458 -32.49 0.02 -10.09
C GLY A 458 -31.28 -0.89 -10.32
N TRP A 459 -30.99 -1.82 -9.38
CA TRP A 459 -29.81 -2.70 -9.39
C TRP A 459 -30.24 -4.18 -9.33
N PRO A 460 -30.55 -4.81 -10.47
CA PRO A 460 -31.01 -6.21 -10.51
C PRO A 460 -29.97 -7.16 -9.90
N GLY A 461 -30.40 -8.06 -9.02
CA GLY A 461 -29.52 -9.02 -8.34
C GLY A 461 -28.71 -8.44 -7.18
N SER A 462 -28.67 -7.12 -7.00
CA SER A 462 -27.96 -6.46 -5.91
C SER A 462 -28.70 -6.64 -4.59
N ILE A 463 -28.01 -7.19 -3.60
CA ILE A 463 -28.52 -7.34 -2.22
C ILE A 463 -27.95 -6.30 -1.27
N TRP A 464 -26.81 -5.74 -1.60
CA TRP A 464 -26.18 -4.60 -0.94
C TRP A 464 -25.52 -3.70 -1.97
N LEU A 465 -25.69 -2.42 -1.83
CA LEU A 465 -25.05 -1.41 -2.68
C LEU A 465 -24.36 -0.37 -1.80
N THR A 466 -23.14 -0.01 -2.17
CA THR A 466 -22.43 1.19 -1.73
C THR A 466 -22.11 2.02 -2.96
N ASP A 467 -22.65 3.23 -3.07
CA ASP A 467 -22.29 4.23 -4.08
C ASP A 467 -22.03 5.55 -3.34
N GLN A 468 -20.74 5.84 -3.09
CA GLN A 468 -20.33 6.94 -2.23
C GLN A 468 -19.23 7.77 -2.86
N GLN A 469 -19.14 9.02 -2.47
CA GLN A 469 -18.00 9.88 -2.69
C GLN A 469 -17.43 10.36 -1.36
N ARG A 470 -16.14 10.11 -1.17
CA ARG A 470 -15.35 10.66 -0.09
C ARG A 470 -14.46 11.77 -0.62
N VAL A 471 -14.37 12.88 0.10
CA VAL A 471 -13.42 13.96 -0.22
C VAL A 471 -12.65 14.32 1.03
N ASP A 472 -11.33 14.13 0.98
CA ASP A 472 -10.40 14.53 2.03
C ASP A 472 -9.62 15.77 1.57
N ARG A 473 -9.58 16.80 2.40
CA ARG A 473 -8.85 18.06 2.17
C ARG A 473 -7.94 18.33 3.34
N ASP A 474 -6.66 18.58 3.06
CA ASP A 474 -5.64 18.99 4.04
C ASP A 474 -4.97 20.28 3.57
N GLN A 475 -4.87 21.24 4.47
CA GLN A 475 -4.12 22.47 4.26
C GLN A 475 -3.23 22.71 5.46
N ALA A 476 -1.99 23.11 5.22
CA ALA A 476 -1.04 23.32 6.30
C ALA A 476 0.00 24.38 6.00
N ALA A 477 0.48 25.00 7.08
CA ALA A 477 1.71 25.75 7.11
C ALA A 477 2.69 25.06 8.06
N PHE A 478 3.94 24.90 7.65
CA PHE A 478 4.95 24.23 8.45
C PHE A 478 6.28 24.99 8.43
N ALA A 479 7.06 24.81 9.52
CA ALA A 479 8.41 25.32 9.61
C ALA A 479 9.25 24.42 10.52
N GLU A 480 10.54 24.26 10.16
CA GLU A 480 11.61 23.73 11.03
C GLU A 480 12.75 24.73 11.05
N PHE A 481 13.12 25.14 12.27
CA PHE A 481 14.23 26.03 12.55
C PHE A 481 15.32 25.30 13.33
N SER A 482 16.52 25.25 12.77
CA SER A 482 17.71 24.65 13.39
C SER A 482 18.74 25.73 13.71
N TYR A 483 19.36 25.62 14.87
CA TYR A 483 20.39 26.53 15.30
C TYR A 483 21.59 25.79 15.91
N ASP A 484 22.81 26.08 15.43
CA ASP A 484 24.01 25.52 15.95
C ASP A 484 24.43 26.31 17.23
N ILE A 485 23.99 25.77 18.38
CA ILE A 485 24.28 26.38 19.70
C ILE A 485 25.79 26.43 19.91
N THR A 486 26.45 25.33 19.56
CA THR A 486 27.91 25.23 19.48
C THR A 486 28.30 24.49 18.19
N PRO A 487 29.58 24.42 17.80
CA PRO A 487 29.99 23.60 16.64
C PRO A 487 29.61 22.11 16.73
N LYS A 488 29.29 21.61 17.93
CA LYS A 488 28.92 20.22 18.17
C LYS A 488 27.47 20.01 18.56
N LEU A 489 26.74 21.07 18.94
CA LEU A 489 25.41 20.99 19.49
C LEU A 489 24.44 21.80 18.66
N THR A 490 23.49 21.13 18.04
CA THR A 490 22.42 21.74 17.24
C THR A 490 21.07 21.50 17.89
N GLY A 491 20.25 22.54 18.04
CA GLY A 491 18.85 22.47 18.44
C GLY A 491 17.94 22.72 17.24
N THR A 492 16.88 21.92 17.10
CA THR A 492 15.86 22.08 16.07
C THR A 492 14.47 22.17 16.68
N LEU A 493 13.70 23.16 16.27
CA LEU A 493 12.30 23.35 16.61
C LEU A 493 11.46 23.30 15.34
N GLY A 494 10.45 22.46 15.32
CA GLY A 494 9.53 22.31 14.19
C GLY A 494 8.07 22.39 14.62
N ALA A 495 7.23 22.92 13.75
CA ALA A 495 5.79 22.90 13.92
C ALA A 495 5.08 22.88 12.57
N ARG A 496 3.95 22.18 12.51
CA ARG A 496 2.97 22.25 11.41
C ARG A 496 1.61 22.59 12.01
N TYR A 497 1.02 23.66 11.56
CA TYR A 497 -0.39 23.96 11.77
C TYR A 497 -1.16 23.43 10.57
N TYR A 498 -2.21 22.65 10.83
CA TYR A 498 -3.03 22.03 9.80
C TYR A 498 -4.51 22.27 10.02
N THR A 499 -5.27 22.20 8.93
CA THR A 499 -6.73 22.11 8.92
C THR A 499 -7.13 20.97 8.00
N TYR A 500 -8.15 20.21 8.38
CA TYR A 500 -8.76 19.21 7.50
C TYR A 500 -10.27 19.42 7.37
N ASP A 501 -10.80 19.01 6.23
CA ASP A 501 -12.24 19.06 5.90
C ASP A 501 -12.59 17.83 5.06
N ASN A 502 -13.15 16.81 5.72
CA ASN A 502 -13.44 15.52 5.15
C ASN A 502 -14.95 15.32 5.04
N THR A 503 -15.43 14.87 3.88
CA THR A 503 -16.84 14.57 3.62
C THR A 503 -16.99 13.14 3.13
N LEU A 504 -18.13 12.51 3.49
CA LEU A 504 -18.58 11.25 2.93
C LEU A 504 -20.05 11.39 2.61
N GLN A 505 -20.40 11.23 1.34
CA GLN A 505 -21.76 11.41 0.81
C GLN A 505 -22.13 10.22 -0.06
N GLY A 506 -23.42 9.92 -0.15
CA GLY A 506 -23.96 8.95 -1.08
C GLY A 506 -24.94 7.97 -0.49
N PHE A 507 -24.95 6.78 -1.06
CA PHE A 507 -25.85 5.70 -0.70
C PHE A 507 -25.08 4.48 -0.17
N TYR A 508 -25.67 3.78 0.78
CA TYR A 508 -25.30 2.42 1.16
C TYR A 508 -26.49 1.72 1.79
N GLY A 509 -26.64 0.44 1.52
CA GLY A 509 -27.69 -0.33 2.17
C GLY A 509 -28.03 -1.64 1.48
N PHE A 510 -28.81 -2.44 2.21
CA PHE A 510 -29.36 -3.69 1.76
C PHE A 510 -30.55 -3.50 0.79
N SER A 511 -30.93 -4.59 0.14
CA SER A 511 -32.17 -4.68 -0.65
C SER A 511 -33.41 -4.36 0.19
N ALA A 512 -34.50 -3.95 -0.47
CA ALA A 512 -35.62 -3.21 0.14
C ALA A 512 -36.44 -3.92 1.23
N ASN A 513 -36.32 -5.22 1.43
CA ASN A 513 -37.06 -5.93 2.47
C ASN A 513 -36.16 -6.51 3.56
N TYR A 514 -34.87 -6.28 3.46
CA TYR A 514 -33.91 -6.72 4.46
C TYR A 514 -33.88 -5.71 5.61
N SER A 515 -34.42 -6.07 6.76
CA SER A 515 -34.54 -5.14 7.89
C SER A 515 -33.36 -5.25 8.83
N SER A 516 -32.25 -4.61 8.51
CA SER A 516 -31.45 -4.11 9.60
C SER A 516 -31.82 -2.62 9.83
N HIS A 517 -31.98 -2.21 11.08
CA HIS A 517 -32.22 -0.80 11.40
C HIS A 517 -31.05 0.12 11.03
N GLU A 518 -29.95 -0.46 10.64
CA GLU A 518 -28.71 0.17 10.29
C GLU A 518 -28.29 -0.42 8.94
N GLY A 519 -28.40 0.35 7.86
CA GLY A 519 -28.04 -0.06 6.52
C GLY A 519 -29.16 -0.60 5.64
N VAL A 520 -30.41 -0.34 6.01
CA VAL A 520 -31.54 -0.58 5.11
C VAL A 520 -31.42 0.37 3.92
N ALA A 521 -31.62 -0.13 2.70
CA ALA A 521 -31.81 0.70 1.49
C ALA A 521 -33.08 1.53 1.55
N THR A 522 -33.40 2.09 2.71
CA THR A 522 -34.52 3.03 2.89
C THR A 522 -33.96 4.42 2.78
N CYS A 523 -34.35 5.10 1.75
CA CYS A 523 -33.99 6.49 1.54
C CYS A 523 -34.44 7.36 2.73
N PHE A 524 -33.52 7.83 3.55
CA PHE A 524 -33.82 8.81 4.60
C PHE A 524 -34.20 10.15 4.00
N ASN A 525 -33.72 10.42 2.78
CA ASN A 525 -34.04 11.62 2.03
C ASN A 525 -34.42 11.26 0.57
N PRO A 526 -35.62 10.67 0.34
CA PRO A 526 -35.98 10.11 -0.96
C PRO A 526 -36.07 11.16 -2.10
N ASN A 527 -35.98 12.44 -1.77
CA ASN A 527 -36.05 13.52 -2.75
C ASN A 527 -34.68 14.01 -3.22
N VAL A 528 -33.59 13.49 -2.66
CA VAL A 528 -32.24 13.85 -3.08
C VAL A 528 -31.65 12.69 -3.90
N PRO A 529 -31.54 12.85 -5.22
CA PRO A 529 -30.97 11.82 -6.08
C PRO A 529 -29.45 11.72 -5.86
N TRP A 530 -28.92 10.51 -6.01
CA TRP A 530 -27.50 10.25 -5.97
C TRP A 530 -27.09 9.26 -7.06
N ASN A 531 -26.36 9.74 -8.07
CA ASN A 531 -25.94 8.93 -9.22
C ASN A 531 -27.08 8.03 -9.74
N ASP A 532 -26.79 6.69 -9.88
CA ASP A 532 -27.76 5.66 -10.23
C ASP A 532 -28.32 4.93 -8.99
N ALA A 533 -27.93 5.32 -7.78
CA ALA A 533 -28.42 4.76 -6.53
C ALA A 533 -29.85 5.25 -6.22
N PRO A 534 -30.59 4.57 -5.33
CA PRO A 534 -31.96 4.95 -4.98
C PRO A 534 -32.13 6.39 -4.47
N CYS A 535 -31.14 6.91 -3.74
CA CYS A 535 -31.15 8.25 -3.15
C CYS A 535 -29.80 8.58 -2.47
N GLU A 536 -29.65 9.82 -1.97
CA GLU A 536 -28.61 10.16 -0.99
C GLU A 536 -29.10 9.83 0.42
N ASP A 537 -28.52 8.84 1.09
CA ASP A 537 -28.85 8.49 2.49
C ASP A 537 -27.71 8.80 3.48
N LEU A 538 -26.56 9.22 2.98
CA LEU A 538 -25.42 9.65 3.76
C LEU A 538 -24.89 11.00 3.27
N ASN A 539 -24.80 11.97 4.19
CA ASN A 539 -24.18 13.26 3.93
C ASN A 539 -23.49 13.75 5.22
N GLY A 540 -22.27 13.27 5.40
CA GLY A 540 -21.48 13.53 6.59
C GLY A 540 -20.28 14.42 6.33
N ARG A 541 -19.89 15.19 7.35
CA ARG A 541 -18.70 16.05 7.31
C ARG A 541 -17.96 16.02 8.65
N SER A 542 -16.63 15.94 8.58
CA SER A 542 -15.73 16.05 9.74
C SER A 542 -14.66 17.08 9.45
N THR A 543 -14.57 18.09 10.33
CA THR A 543 -13.59 19.17 10.18
C THR A 543 -12.80 19.35 11.46
N GLY A 544 -11.58 19.81 11.33
CA GLY A 544 -10.74 20.12 12.49
C GLY A 544 -9.45 20.82 12.12
N SER A 545 -8.74 21.21 13.16
CA SER A 545 -7.42 21.83 13.04
C SER A 545 -6.55 21.42 14.22
N GLY A 546 -5.25 21.51 14.05
CA GLY A 546 -4.31 21.21 15.12
C GLY A 546 -2.89 21.58 14.80
N MET A 547 -1.97 21.17 15.69
CA MET A 547 -0.56 21.43 15.53
C MET A 547 0.26 20.17 15.86
N THR A 548 1.24 19.86 15.02
CA THR A 548 2.24 18.81 15.27
C THR A 548 3.60 19.42 15.52
N PRO A 549 4.03 19.49 16.80
CA PRO A 549 5.34 20.02 17.18
C PRO A 549 6.43 18.97 17.04
N LYS A 550 7.66 19.43 16.82
CA LYS A 550 8.90 18.65 16.86
C LYS A 550 9.98 19.43 17.60
N VAL A 551 10.73 18.75 18.47
CA VAL A 551 11.92 19.28 19.12
C VAL A 551 13.02 18.23 18.95
N ASN A 552 14.17 18.65 18.46
CA ASN A 552 15.32 17.77 18.32
C ASN A 552 16.58 18.46 18.88
N LEU A 553 17.39 17.67 19.54
CA LEU A 553 18.72 18.09 20.02
C LEU A 553 19.74 17.08 19.49
N THR A 554 20.69 17.56 18.69
CA THR A 554 21.74 16.75 18.06
C THR A 554 23.09 17.12 18.62
N TYR A 555 23.87 16.13 19.06
CA TYR A 555 25.22 16.30 19.53
C TYR A 555 26.22 15.50 18.70
N LYS A 556 27.15 16.17 18.03
CA LYS A 556 28.25 15.57 17.27
C LYS A 556 29.41 15.25 18.22
N ILE A 557 29.57 13.96 18.56
CA ILE A 557 30.69 13.48 19.38
C ILE A 557 31.98 13.65 18.59
N ALA A 558 31.96 13.26 17.31
CA ALA A 558 33.01 13.41 16.31
C ALA A 558 32.37 13.74 14.95
N PRO A 559 33.13 14.13 13.92
CA PRO A 559 32.57 14.39 12.57
C PRO A 559 31.71 13.24 12.03
N GLU A 560 32.10 12.00 12.29
CA GLU A 560 31.43 10.78 11.81
C GLU A 560 30.52 10.12 12.87
N LYS A 561 30.30 10.77 14.02
CA LYS A 561 29.54 10.18 15.14
C LYS A 561 28.65 11.21 15.78
N MET A 562 27.34 10.99 15.73
CA MET A 562 26.39 11.82 16.44
C MET A 562 25.38 10.99 17.24
N VAL A 563 24.85 11.61 18.29
CA VAL A 563 23.66 11.18 19.01
C VAL A 563 22.64 12.28 18.97
N TYR A 564 21.37 11.92 19.02
CA TYR A 564 20.28 12.87 19.01
C TYR A 564 19.15 12.45 19.96
N ALA A 565 18.35 13.41 20.38
CA ALA A 565 17.10 13.19 21.10
C ALA A 565 15.98 13.95 20.39
N THR A 566 14.85 13.29 20.19
CA THR A 566 13.69 13.84 19.48
C THR A 566 12.42 13.68 20.29
N PHE A 567 11.66 14.75 20.36
CA PHE A 567 10.23 14.73 20.67
C PHE A 567 9.48 15.12 19.40
N SER A 568 8.52 14.30 18.97
CA SER A 568 7.68 14.60 17.79
C SER A 568 6.27 14.09 17.97
N LYS A 569 5.33 14.73 17.25
CA LYS A 569 3.92 14.37 17.25
C LYS A 569 3.45 14.12 15.81
N GLY A 570 2.73 13.02 15.61
CA GLY A 570 1.99 12.71 14.39
C GLY A 570 0.49 12.66 14.63
N PHE A 571 -0.30 12.65 13.58
CA PHE A 571 -1.74 12.56 13.65
C PHE A 571 -2.34 11.94 12.39
N ARG A 572 -3.55 11.37 12.53
CA ARG A 572 -4.48 11.15 11.42
C ARG A 572 -5.73 12.00 11.66
N PRO A 573 -6.34 12.58 10.61
CA PRO A 573 -7.58 13.35 10.73
C PRO A 573 -8.75 12.45 11.11
N GLY A 574 -9.77 13.05 11.70
CA GLY A 574 -11.06 12.40 11.87
C GLY A 574 -11.81 12.28 10.55
N GLY A 575 -12.87 11.50 10.55
CA GLY A 575 -13.70 11.28 9.37
C GLY A 575 -15.13 10.90 9.72
N VAL A 576 -15.88 10.47 8.71
CA VAL A 576 -17.30 10.18 8.81
C VAL A 576 -17.51 8.68 8.86
N ASN A 577 -18.30 8.19 9.82
CA ASN A 577 -18.82 6.83 9.82
C ASN A 577 -20.05 6.73 8.89
N ARG A 578 -20.28 5.57 8.33
CA ARG A 578 -21.59 5.21 7.75
C ARG A 578 -22.60 5.19 8.86
N ASN A 579 -23.62 6.01 8.74
CA ASN A 579 -24.54 6.29 9.82
C ASN A 579 -25.97 5.93 9.44
N GLY A 580 -26.36 4.67 9.61
CA GLY A 580 -27.73 4.22 9.43
C GLY A 580 -28.70 4.86 10.45
N GLY A 581 -29.29 6.01 10.11
CA GLY A 581 -30.30 6.65 10.94
C GLY A 581 -29.79 7.46 12.14
N GLY A 582 -28.52 7.91 12.15
CA GLY A 582 -28.03 8.90 13.12
C GLY A 582 -27.35 8.34 14.38
N SER A 583 -26.99 7.04 14.42
CA SER A 583 -26.49 6.40 15.64
C SER A 583 -24.97 6.49 15.84
N LEU A 584 -24.18 6.64 14.77
CA LEU A 584 -22.72 6.65 14.85
C LEU A 584 -22.15 8.05 14.59
N PRO A 585 -21.47 8.65 15.57
CA PRO A 585 -20.82 9.95 15.38
C PRO A 585 -19.62 9.83 14.43
N PRO A 586 -19.18 10.95 13.82
CA PRO A 586 -17.89 11.02 13.17
C PRO A 586 -16.77 10.58 14.13
N TYR A 587 -15.81 9.81 13.63
CA TYR A 587 -14.65 9.45 14.42
C TYR A 587 -13.66 10.62 14.53
N LYS A 588 -12.96 10.67 15.66
CA LYS A 588 -12.05 11.76 16.01
C LYS A 588 -10.65 11.52 15.44
N PRO A 589 -9.83 12.59 15.31
CA PRO A 589 -8.41 12.43 15.06
C PRO A 589 -7.73 11.58 16.14
N ASP A 590 -6.73 10.82 15.74
CA ASP A 590 -5.80 10.16 16.65
C ASP A 590 -4.40 10.81 16.60
N TYR A 591 -3.60 10.53 17.63
CA TYR A 591 -2.33 11.21 17.83
C TYR A 591 -1.26 10.26 18.35
N LEU A 592 -0.11 10.26 17.68
CA LEU A 592 1.08 9.57 18.13
C LEU A 592 2.11 10.58 18.67
N THR A 593 2.54 10.38 19.91
CA THR A 593 3.60 11.18 20.54
C THR A 593 4.83 10.31 20.75
N ASN A 594 5.94 10.71 20.15
CA ASN A 594 7.22 9.99 20.18
C ASN A 594 8.27 10.69 21.04
N TYR A 595 8.97 9.89 21.85
CA TYR A 595 10.19 10.25 22.56
C TYR A 595 11.28 9.29 22.11
N GLU A 596 12.34 9.81 21.51
CA GLU A 596 13.37 9.02 20.84
C GLU A 596 14.76 9.51 21.21
N VAL A 597 15.67 8.56 21.38
CA VAL A 597 17.13 8.80 21.43
C VAL A 597 17.78 7.89 20.40
N GLY A 598 18.56 8.48 19.50
CA GLY A 598 19.20 7.70 18.43
C GLY A 598 20.67 8.07 18.26
N TRP A 599 21.33 7.26 17.43
CA TRP A 599 22.73 7.44 17.06
C TRP A 599 22.95 7.19 15.57
N LYS A 600 23.93 7.91 15.00
CA LYS A 600 24.46 7.72 13.67
C LYS A 600 25.97 7.70 13.77
N THR A 601 26.59 6.59 13.37
CA THR A 601 28.03 6.40 13.58
C THR A 601 28.70 5.72 12.38
N GLN A 602 29.90 6.15 12.08
CA GLN A 602 30.82 5.53 11.16
C GLN A 602 32.15 5.22 11.86
N TRP A 603 32.73 4.09 11.53
CA TRP A 603 33.90 3.54 12.17
C TRP A 603 34.86 2.96 11.13
N ASP A 604 36.16 2.83 11.51
CA ASP A 604 37.17 2.18 10.70
C ASP A 604 37.29 2.77 9.28
N ASP A 605 37.51 4.08 9.20
CA ASP A 605 37.60 4.85 7.95
C ASP A 605 36.37 4.61 7.01
N ASN A 606 35.18 4.64 7.60
CA ASN A 606 33.89 4.39 6.94
C ASN A 606 33.71 2.96 6.41
N ARG A 607 34.38 1.95 6.99
CA ARG A 607 34.12 0.54 6.69
C ARG A 607 32.93 -0.03 7.44
N LEU A 608 32.57 0.55 8.60
CA LEU A 608 31.38 0.20 9.36
C LEU A 608 30.50 1.43 9.54
N ARG A 609 29.26 1.34 9.11
CA ARG A 609 28.16 2.27 9.41
C ARG A 609 27.19 1.56 10.34
N TRP A 610 26.86 2.20 11.49
CA TRP A 610 25.94 1.67 12.47
C TRP A 610 25.05 2.76 13.02
N ASN A 611 23.74 2.61 12.79
CA ASN A 611 22.71 3.55 13.19
C ASN A 611 21.66 2.85 14.05
N GLY A 612 20.91 3.61 14.82
CA GLY A 612 19.79 3.07 15.57
C GLY A 612 19.07 4.11 16.41
N ALA A 613 17.95 3.69 16.99
CA ALA A 613 17.15 4.49 17.90
C ALA A 613 16.47 3.60 18.95
N ILE A 614 16.32 4.17 20.14
CA ILE A 614 15.45 3.67 21.20
C ILE A 614 14.31 4.67 21.32
N PHE A 615 13.07 4.18 21.35
CA PHE A 615 11.91 5.05 21.35
C PHE A 615 10.80 4.58 22.28
N TRP A 616 9.93 5.54 22.62
CA TRP A 616 8.71 5.36 23.35
C TRP A 616 7.61 6.18 22.69
N ASP A 617 6.67 5.48 22.07
CA ASP A 617 5.51 6.06 21.40
C ASP A 617 4.27 5.91 22.29
N LYS A 618 3.49 6.99 22.39
CA LYS A 618 2.18 7.01 23.04
C LYS A 618 1.13 7.31 22.00
N TRP A 619 0.24 6.34 21.77
CA TRP A 619 -0.84 6.46 20.79
C TRP A 619 -2.17 6.66 21.50
N LYS A 620 -2.82 7.77 21.19
CA LYS A 620 -4.02 8.23 21.86
C LYS A 620 -5.19 8.32 20.90
N ASP A 621 -6.38 7.86 21.36
CA ASP A 621 -7.65 7.88 20.64
C ASP A 621 -7.53 7.18 19.26
N PHE A 622 -6.72 6.10 19.17
CA PHE A 622 -6.40 5.49 17.88
C PHE A 622 -7.64 4.96 17.16
N GLN A 623 -7.68 5.18 15.84
CA GLN A 623 -8.77 4.76 14.97
C GLN A 623 -8.65 3.27 14.72
N PHE A 624 -9.65 2.52 15.13
CA PHE A 624 -9.78 1.08 14.93
C PHE A 624 -11.01 0.80 14.07
N SER A 625 -10.79 0.12 12.93
CA SER A 625 -11.82 -0.25 11.98
C SER A 625 -12.19 -1.71 12.18
N TYR A 626 -13.47 -2.02 12.21
CA TYR A 626 -13.97 -3.38 12.33
C TYR A 626 -15.35 -3.53 11.68
N LEU A 627 -15.66 -4.74 11.24
CA LEU A 627 -17.00 -5.08 10.80
C LEU A 627 -17.92 -5.21 12.02
N GLY A 628 -18.93 -4.37 12.09
CA GLY A 628 -19.91 -4.38 13.16
C GLY A 628 -20.95 -5.48 12.97
N PRO A 629 -21.83 -5.71 13.98
CA PRO A 629 -22.80 -6.80 13.99
C PRO A 629 -23.83 -6.76 12.85
N ASN A 630 -23.95 -5.60 12.18
CA ASN A 630 -24.86 -5.41 11.04
C ASN A 630 -24.13 -5.41 9.69
N ALA A 631 -22.95 -6.05 9.60
CA ALA A 631 -22.11 -6.07 8.43
C ALA A 631 -21.70 -4.65 7.92
N LEU A 632 -21.76 -3.63 8.81
CA LEU A 632 -21.30 -2.28 8.54
C LEU A 632 -19.91 -2.08 9.15
N THR A 633 -18.98 -1.60 8.36
CA THR A 633 -17.71 -1.13 8.90
C THR A 633 -17.92 0.06 9.82
N ILE A 634 -17.42 -0.06 11.02
CA ILE A 634 -17.41 0.98 12.05
C ILE A 634 -15.96 1.36 12.33
N ILE A 635 -15.70 2.67 12.36
CA ILE A 635 -14.42 3.21 12.83
C ILE A 635 -14.66 3.82 14.21
N ALA A 636 -14.06 3.20 15.23
CA ALA A 636 -14.12 3.67 16.59
C ALA A 636 -12.78 4.25 17.03
N ASN A 637 -12.79 5.21 17.95
CA ASN A 637 -11.58 5.64 18.63
C ASN A 637 -11.35 4.72 19.84
N ALA A 638 -10.38 3.81 19.70
CA ALA A 638 -10.05 2.85 20.75
C ALA A 638 -9.00 3.43 21.68
N GLY A 639 -9.35 3.85 22.83
CA GLY A 639 -8.55 4.23 23.99
C GLY A 639 -7.08 4.66 23.73
N GLN A 640 -6.14 4.02 24.43
CA GLN A 640 -4.73 4.36 24.39
C GLN A 640 -3.86 3.12 24.23
N ALA A 641 -2.75 3.28 23.49
CA ALA A 641 -1.70 2.29 23.39
C ALA A 641 -0.32 2.91 23.64
N GLN A 642 0.65 2.07 23.96
CA GLN A 642 2.05 2.48 24.01
C GLN A 642 2.92 1.47 23.29
N ILE A 643 3.94 1.97 22.63
CA ILE A 643 4.95 1.17 21.95
C ILE A 643 6.32 1.58 22.51
N LYS A 644 7.11 0.60 22.93
CA LYS A 644 8.51 0.80 23.30
C LYS A 644 9.36 -0.10 22.45
N GLY A 645 10.48 0.44 21.96
CA GLY A 645 11.28 -0.37 21.08
C GLY A 645 12.70 0.14 20.88
N ILE A 646 13.46 -0.71 20.22
CA ILE A 646 14.77 -0.41 19.65
C ILE A 646 14.78 -0.86 18.21
N GLU A 647 15.34 -0.03 17.35
CA GLU A 647 15.61 -0.38 15.96
C GLU A 647 17.05 0.00 15.61
N THR A 648 17.68 -0.80 14.76
CA THR A 648 19.05 -0.55 14.35
C THR A 648 19.32 -1.15 12.99
N ASP A 649 20.24 -0.54 12.25
CA ASP A 649 20.82 -1.04 11.00
C ASP A 649 22.34 -0.88 11.02
N ALA A 650 23.02 -1.81 10.34
CA ALA A 650 24.45 -1.76 10.16
C ALA A 650 24.85 -2.25 8.77
N GLU A 651 25.88 -1.64 8.22
CA GLU A 651 26.59 -2.12 7.03
C GLU A 651 28.08 -2.13 7.34
N PHE A 652 28.71 -3.29 7.11
CA PHE A 652 30.12 -3.52 7.45
C PHE A 652 30.87 -4.17 6.29
N ARG A 653 31.85 -3.49 5.73
CA ARG A 653 32.83 -4.04 4.81
C ARG A 653 33.92 -4.77 5.58
N ALA A 654 33.65 -6.03 5.93
CA ALA A 654 34.52 -6.85 6.79
C ALA A 654 35.88 -7.10 6.14
N THR A 655 35.91 -7.30 4.83
CA THR A 655 37.13 -7.36 3.99
C THR A 655 36.91 -6.57 2.70
N GLU A 656 37.89 -6.49 1.82
CA GLU A 656 37.69 -5.91 0.47
C GLU A 656 36.60 -6.66 -0.33
N GLN A 657 36.48 -7.96 -0.06
CA GLN A 657 35.55 -8.85 -0.76
C GLN A 657 34.21 -9.05 -0.03
N LEU A 658 34.20 -9.01 1.31
CA LEU A 658 33.02 -9.35 2.12
C LEU A 658 32.32 -8.11 2.68
N THR A 659 31.09 -7.93 2.29
CA THR A 659 30.16 -6.93 2.87
C THR A 659 29.04 -7.64 3.62
N LEU A 660 28.80 -7.21 4.85
CA LEU A 660 27.67 -7.63 5.69
C LEU A 660 26.74 -6.44 5.89
N SER A 661 25.44 -6.65 5.70
CA SER A 661 24.43 -5.63 5.97
C SER A 661 23.23 -6.25 6.67
N GLY A 662 22.59 -5.52 7.56
CA GLY A 662 21.40 -6.01 8.20
C GLY A 662 20.84 -5.02 9.21
N GLY A 663 19.70 -5.36 9.76
CA GLY A 663 19.03 -4.56 10.77
C GLY A 663 18.01 -5.38 11.55
N PHE A 664 17.61 -4.86 12.69
CA PHE A 664 16.51 -5.46 13.43
C PHE A 664 15.69 -4.40 14.19
N SER A 665 14.48 -4.78 14.52
CA SER A 665 13.63 -4.07 15.48
C SER A 665 13.13 -5.03 16.56
N TYR A 666 13.06 -4.53 17.80
CA TYR A 666 12.39 -5.18 18.91
C TYR A 666 11.34 -4.23 19.48
N LEU A 667 10.08 -4.68 19.53
CA LEU A 667 8.91 -3.87 19.84
C LEU A 667 8.10 -4.49 20.98
N ASP A 668 7.68 -3.69 21.96
CA ASP A 668 6.64 -4.01 22.93
C ASP A 668 5.47 -3.02 22.73
N ALA A 669 4.51 -3.40 21.89
CA ALA A 669 3.35 -2.61 21.48
C ALA A 669 2.08 -3.16 22.13
N LYS A 670 1.44 -2.38 23.02
CA LYS A 670 0.33 -2.83 23.85
C LYS A 670 -0.73 -1.76 24.08
N LEU A 671 -1.97 -2.21 24.23
CA LEU A 671 -3.02 -1.39 24.84
C LEU A 671 -2.62 -0.99 26.26
N THR A 672 -2.86 0.27 26.62
CA THR A 672 -2.75 0.77 27.99
C THR A 672 -4.09 1.03 28.63
N GLN A 673 -5.14 1.02 27.83
CA GLN A 673 -6.53 1.12 28.23
C GLN A 673 -7.32 0.05 27.49
N GLU A 674 -8.27 -0.60 28.17
CA GLU A 674 -9.14 -1.58 27.51
C GLU A 674 -9.93 -0.95 26.35
N TYR A 675 -10.16 -1.71 25.31
CA TYR A 675 -11.12 -1.40 24.26
C TYR A 675 -12.38 -2.23 24.51
N CYS A 676 -13.52 -1.58 24.57
CA CYS A 676 -14.81 -2.23 24.72
C CYS A 676 -15.90 -1.36 24.09
N SER A 677 -16.48 -1.84 23.01
CA SER A 677 -17.69 -1.27 22.44
C SER A 677 -18.90 -2.12 22.85
N LYS A 678 -19.94 -1.49 23.37
CA LYS A 678 -21.12 -2.17 23.88
C LYS A 678 -22.29 -1.97 22.92
N ALA A 679 -22.71 -3.03 22.27
CA ALA A 679 -23.92 -3.03 21.43
C ALA A 679 -25.18 -2.71 22.26
N LYS A 680 -25.20 -3.11 23.55
CA LYS A 680 -26.29 -2.82 24.50
C LYS A 680 -25.68 -2.47 25.86
N PRO A 681 -26.38 -1.70 26.73
CA PRO A 681 -25.89 -1.39 28.07
C PRO A 681 -25.56 -2.61 28.93
N THR A 682 -26.20 -3.74 28.65
CA THR A 682 -26.00 -5.03 29.35
C THR A 682 -24.84 -5.86 28.81
N THR A 683 -24.24 -5.48 27.66
CA THR A 683 -23.10 -6.19 27.10
C THR A 683 -21.91 -6.05 28.03
N LEU A 684 -21.32 -7.18 28.41
CA LEU A 684 -20.14 -7.24 29.28
C LEU A 684 -18.88 -6.89 28.48
N CYS A 685 -17.88 -6.35 29.14
CA CYS A 685 -16.53 -6.15 28.58
C CYS A 685 -15.67 -7.36 28.93
N ASP A 686 -15.89 -8.47 28.25
CA ASP A 686 -15.18 -9.74 28.43
C ASP A 686 -15.06 -10.51 27.10
N VAL A 687 -14.53 -11.72 27.15
CA VAL A 687 -14.27 -12.56 25.96
C VAL A 687 -15.54 -12.90 25.16
N SER A 688 -16.74 -12.77 25.74
CA SER A 688 -18.00 -12.99 25.02
C SER A 688 -18.42 -11.80 24.16
N ASN A 689 -17.79 -10.65 24.35
CA ASN A 689 -18.01 -9.46 23.55
C ASN A 689 -17.04 -9.43 22.36
N GLU A 690 -17.57 -9.53 21.17
CA GLU A 690 -16.79 -9.45 19.92
C GLU A 690 -15.96 -8.16 19.81
N GLN A 691 -16.39 -7.10 20.48
CA GLN A 691 -15.74 -5.80 20.45
C GLN A 691 -14.97 -5.51 21.75
N TYR A 692 -14.18 -6.50 22.22
CA TYR A 692 -13.42 -6.40 23.46
C TYR A 692 -11.93 -6.76 23.27
N ALA A 693 -11.07 -5.91 23.82
CA ALA A 693 -9.65 -6.19 24.04
C ALA A 693 -9.20 -5.62 25.40
N PRO A 694 -8.59 -6.43 26.28
CA PRO A 694 -8.17 -5.96 27.60
C PRO A 694 -6.94 -5.05 27.53
N SER A 695 -6.75 -4.25 28.57
CA SER A 695 -5.49 -3.52 28.78
C SER A 695 -4.32 -4.52 28.90
N GLY A 696 -3.19 -4.19 28.29
CA GLY A 696 -2.00 -5.05 28.18
C GLY A 696 -1.98 -5.92 26.93
N GLU A 697 -3.07 -5.95 26.14
CA GLU A 697 -3.12 -6.75 24.92
C GLU A 697 -2.16 -6.20 23.86
N GLN A 698 -1.47 -7.10 23.14
CA GLN A 698 -0.53 -6.77 22.08
C GLN A 698 -1.29 -6.20 20.88
N LEU A 699 -0.77 -5.13 20.26
CA LEU A 699 -1.33 -4.58 19.02
C LEU A 699 -1.22 -5.60 17.87
N PRO A 700 -2.20 -5.61 16.94
CA PRO A 700 -2.21 -6.56 15.83
C PRO A 700 -1.06 -6.29 14.84
N VAL A 701 -0.78 -7.25 13.96
CA VAL A 701 0.21 -7.17 12.87
C VAL A 701 1.62 -6.78 13.32
N THR A 702 1.89 -6.84 14.62
CA THR A 702 3.13 -6.35 15.23
C THR A 702 3.94 -7.52 15.82
N PRO A 703 4.97 -8.01 15.10
CA PRO A 703 5.91 -8.97 15.69
C PRO A 703 6.79 -8.27 16.73
N LYS A 704 7.07 -8.96 17.85
CA LYS A 704 8.00 -8.41 18.86
C LYS A 704 9.42 -8.26 18.34
N PHE A 705 9.83 -9.12 17.41
CA PHE A 705 11.15 -9.07 16.78
C PHE A 705 11.03 -9.30 15.27
N LYS A 706 11.66 -8.43 14.51
CA LYS A 706 11.89 -8.58 13.07
C LYS A 706 13.33 -8.20 12.76
N GLY A 707 14.01 -8.97 11.92
CA GLY A 707 15.39 -8.67 11.54
C GLY A 707 15.79 -9.31 10.23
N ASN A 708 16.84 -8.76 9.62
CA ASN A 708 17.43 -9.28 8.40
C ASN A 708 18.96 -9.22 8.47
N LEU A 709 19.61 -10.08 7.70
CA LEU A 709 21.05 -10.12 7.52
C LEU A 709 21.35 -10.55 6.10
N THR A 710 22.22 -9.80 5.42
CA THR A 710 22.74 -10.12 4.09
C THR A 710 24.25 -10.16 4.12
N ALA A 711 24.82 -11.20 3.53
CA ALA A 711 26.27 -11.36 3.33
C ALA A 711 26.54 -11.44 1.83
N ARG A 712 27.42 -10.61 1.30
CA ARG A 712 27.85 -10.61 -0.09
C ARG A 712 29.38 -10.71 -0.18
N TYR A 713 29.84 -11.74 -0.87
CA TYR A 713 31.25 -11.99 -1.13
C TYR A 713 31.54 -11.83 -2.61
N THR A 714 32.46 -10.91 -2.96
CA THR A 714 32.85 -10.63 -4.35
C THR A 714 34.27 -11.13 -4.60
N PHE A 715 34.48 -11.76 -5.78
CA PHE A 715 35.74 -12.35 -6.15
C PHE A 715 35.91 -12.45 -7.68
N PRO A 716 37.12 -12.40 -8.21
CA PRO A 716 37.34 -12.56 -9.65
C PRO A 716 37.26 -14.02 -10.10
N ILE A 717 36.66 -14.28 -11.27
CA ILE A 717 36.73 -15.53 -12.00
C ILE A 717 37.29 -15.24 -13.40
N GLY A 718 38.60 -15.40 -13.57
CA GLY A 718 39.25 -14.97 -14.79
C GLY A 718 39.15 -13.47 -15.01
N SER A 719 38.46 -13.03 -16.06
CA SER A 719 38.19 -11.63 -16.36
C SER A 719 36.79 -11.14 -15.89
N LEU A 720 36.06 -11.97 -15.14
CA LEU A 720 34.73 -11.65 -14.63
C LEU A 720 34.82 -11.26 -13.18
N ASP A 721 34.00 -10.28 -12.79
CA ASP A 721 33.68 -9.97 -11.40
C ASP A 721 32.52 -10.87 -10.96
N ALA A 722 32.79 -11.77 -10.03
CA ALA A 722 31.80 -12.71 -9.51
C ALA A 722 31.35 -12.34 -8.09
N HIS A 723 30.15 -12.79 -7.71
CA HIS A 723 29.71 -12.69 -6.33
C HIS A 723 28.87 -13.89 -5.90
N LEU A 724 28.93 -14.16 -4.61
CA LEU A 724 27.98 -14.98 -3.87
C LEU A 724 27.26 -14.12 -2.86
N GLN A 725 25.94 -14.24 -2.76
CA GLN A 725 25.13 -13.53 -1.78
C GLN A 725 24.20 -14.50 -1.07
N GLY A 726 24.03 -14.29 0.23
CA GLY A 726 23.00 -14.95 1.03
C GLY A 726 22.29 -13.93 1.91
N SER A 727 20.98 -13.97 1.95
CA SER A 727 20.14 -13.13 2.79
C SER A 727 19.24 -13.97 3.66
N ALA A 728 18.98 -13.52 4.89
CA ALA A 728 18.01 -14.14 5.80
C ALA A 728 17.13 -13.06 6.42
N VAL A 729 15.82 -13.30 6.46
CA VAL A 729 14.84 -12.44 7.10
C VAL A 729 14.06 -13.26 8.12
N TYR A 730 14.03 -12.80 9.37
CA TYR A 730 13.23 -13.39 10.44
C TYR A 730 12.11 -12.45 10.86
N VAL A 731 10.90 -12.99 11.03
CA VAL A 731 9.73 -12.30 11.59
C VAL A 731 9.18 -13.14 12.73
N GLY A 732 9.04 -12.53 13.90
CA GLY A 732 8.48 -13.14 15.09
C GLY A 732 6.97 -13.41 14.97
N PRO A 733 6.38 -14.16 15.90
CA PRO A 733 4.95 -14.43 15.89
C PRO A 733 4.15 -13.14 16.16
N ARG A 734 2.95 -13.06 15.59
CA ARG A 734 2.06 -11.91 15.71
C ARG A 734 0.59 -12.34 15.67
N TRP A 735 -0.32 -11.39 15.79
CA TRP A 735 -1.76 -11.62 15.76
C TRP A 735 -2.37 -10.76 14.63
N ALA A 736 -3.35 -11.28 13.91
CA ALA A 736 -4.04 -10.56 12.87
C ALA A 736 -5.01 -9.49 13.41
N ASP A 737 -5.64 -9.72 14.55
CA ASP A 737 -6.68 -8.84 15.11
C ASP A 737 -6.34 -8.38 16.53
N LEU A 738 -6.92 -7.25 16.94
CA LEU A 738 -6.84 -6.71 18.29
C LEU A 738 -7.83 -7.38 19.25
N ARG A 739 -9.03 -7.71 18.77
CA ARG A 739 -10.17 -8.20 19.56
C ARG A 739 -9.92 -9.62 20.06
N LEU A 740 -10.19 -9.85 21.34
CA LEU A 740 -9.82 -11.11 21.99
C LEU A 740 -10.53 -12.34 21.39
N LEU A 741 -11.82 -12.21 21.03
CA LEU A 741 -12.57 -13.30 20.40
C LEU A 741 -11.99 -13.63 19.03
N ALA A 742 -11.78 -12.64 18.17
CA ALA A 742 -11.19 -12.81 16.83
C ALA A 742 -9.80 -13.46 16.91
N ARG A 743 -8.95 -13.03 17.86
CA ARG A 743 -7.63 -13.64 18.09
C ARG A 743 -7.71 -15.13 18.48
N ASN A 744 -8.67 -15.48 19.32
CA ASN A 744 -8.85 -16.87 19.75
C ASN A 744 -9.33 -17.75 18.61
N LEU A 745 -10.15 -17.23 17.71
CA LEU A 745 -10.66 -17.95 16.54
C LEU A 745 -9.62 -18.04 15.42
N LEU A 746 -8.98 -16.93 15.06
CA LEU A 746 -7.94 -16.91 14.02
C LEU A 746 -6.65 -17.62 14.46
N GLY A 747 -6.33 -17.56 15.75
CA GLY A 747 -5.07 -18.07 16.28
C GLY A 747 -3.89 -17.14 16.00
N GLN A 748 -2.73 -17.49 16.53
CA GLN A 748 -1.49 -16.74 16.34
C GLN A 748 -0.83 -17.10 15.01
N GLU A 749 -0.42 -16.10 14.24
CA GLU A 749 0.45 -16.27 13.07
C GLU A 749 1.85 -16.67 13.57
N PRO A 750 2.40 -17.81 13.08
CA PRO A 750 3.68 -18.32 13.57
C PRO A 750 4.86 -17.50 13.06
N SER A 751 5.96 -17.54 13.79
CA SER A 751 7.23 -16.98 13.31
C SER A 751 7.75 -17.72 12.08
N TYR A 752 8.52 -16.99 11.25
CA TYR A 752 9.15 -17.57 10.08
C TYR A 752 10.53 -16.98 9.80
N THR A 753 11.33 -17.75 9.04
CA THR A 753 12.59 -17.29 8.45
C THR A 753 12.54 -17.58 6.96
N LEU A 754 12.84 -16.57 6.14
CA LEU A 754 13.07 -16.71 4.72
C LEU A 754 14.57 -16.60 4.47
N ALA A 755 15.09 -17.34 3.49
CA ALA A 755 16.49 -17.27 3.08
C ALA A 755 16.59 -17.24 1.56
N ASP A 756 17.36 -16.27 1.05
CA ASP A 756 17.56 -16.04 -0.37
C ASP A 756 19.04 -16.18 -0.69
N PHE A 757 19.38 -16.74 -1.85
CA PHE A 757 20.76 -16.90 -2.32
C PHE A 757 20.88 -16.45 -3.77
N ALA A 758 22.05 -15.89 -4.12
CA ALA A 758 22.36 -15.52 -5.49
C ALA A 758 23.83 -15.77 -5.81
N PHE A 759 24.09 -16.16 -7.06
CA PHE A 759 25.42 -16.21 -7.68
C PHE A 759 25.37 -15.43 -8.99
N GLY A 760 26.19 -14.41 -9.10
CA GLY A 760 26.25 -13.58 -10.30
C GLY A 760 27.66 -13.37 -10.80
N VAL A 761 27.73 -13.01 -12.06
CA VAL A 761 28.93 -12.59 -12.76
C VAL A 761 28.68 -11.32 -13.56
N ALA A 762 29.67 -10.44 -13.62
CA ALA A 762 29.60 -9.20 -14.39
C ALA A 762 30.92 -8.98 -15.14
N LYS A 763 30.82 -8.32 -16.29
CA LYS A 763 31.96 -7.83 -17.01
C LYS A 763 31.59 -6.59 -17.82
N ASP A 764 32.40 -5.55 -17.68
CA ASP A 764 32.20 -4.30 -18.37
C ASP A 764 30.76 -3.77 -18.21
N SER A 765 29.92 -3.94 -19.23
CA SER A 765 28.56 -3.40 -19.29
C SER A 765 27.44 -4.41 -19.06
N TRP A 766 27.73 -5.70 -18.90
CA TRP A 766 26.73 -6.74 -18.72
C TRP A 766 26.89 -7.48 -17.40
N HIS A 767 25.78 -8.01 -16.90
CA HIS A 767 25.75 -8.91 -15.76
C HIS A 767 24.78 -10.07 -16.01
N ALA A 768 25.03 -11.19 -15.34
CA ALA A 768 24.13 -12.34 -15.32
C ALA A 768 24.11 -12.92 -13.91
N GLU A 769 22.95 -13.32 -13.44
CA GLU A 769 22.77 -13.83 -12.10
C GLU A 769 21.79 -14.99 -12.07
N LEU A 770 22.14 -16.04 -11.30
CA LEU A 770 21.25 -17.11 -10.89
C LEU A 770 20.88 -16.89 -9.45
N TYR A 771 19.57 -16.89 -9.13
CA TYR A 771 19.10 -16.68 -7.78
C TYR A 771 18.05 -17.70 -7.34
N VAL A 772 17.90 -17.84 -6.05
CA VAL A 772 16.82 -18.56 -5.41
C VAL A 772 16.29 -17.77 -4.23
N ASN A 773 15.03 -17.34 -4.32
CA ASN A 773 14.30 -16.71 -3.23
C ASN A 773 13.52 -17.76 -2.46
N ASN A 774 13.36 -17.55 -1.13
CA ASN A 774 12.73 -18.52 -0.23
C ASN A 774 13.29 -19.95 -0.46
N ALA A 775 14.60 -20.10 -0.41
CA ALA A 775 15.30 -21.32 -0.82
C ALA A 775 14.81 -22.60 -0.09
N PHE A 776 14.28 -22.47 1.12
CA PHE A 776 13.77 -23.58 1.92
C PHE A 776 12.25 -23.83 1.73
N ASP A 777 11.63 -23.15 0.77
CA ASP A 777 10.21 -23.28 0.42
C ASP A 777 9.29 -23.09 1.64
N LYS A 778 9.61 -22.11 2.49
CA LYS A 778 8.84 -21.83 3.70
C LYS A 778 7.48 -21.22 3.35
N ARG A 779 6.40 -21.76 3.94
CA ARG A 779 5.07 -21.13 3.95
C ARG A 779 4.98 -20.21 5.17
N ALA A 780 5.31 -18.94 4.98
CA ALA A 780 5.06 -17.93 5.97
C ALA A 780 3.59 -17.49 5.90
N VAL A 781 2.97 -17.23 7.02
CA VAL A 781 1.64 -16.62 7.08
C VAL A 781 1.84 -15.11 7.18
N LEU A 782 1.52 -14.38 6.11
CA LEU A 782 1.64 -12.92 6.03
C LEU A 782 0.39 -12.23 6.56
N ASP A 783 -0.76 -12.91 6.50
CA ASP A 783 -2.01 -12.49 7.11
C ASP A 783 -2.93 -13.69 7.32
N ARG A 784 -3.91 -13.53 8.22
CA ARG A 784 -4.93 -14.54 8.50
C ARG A 784 -6.27 -13.88 8.73
N TYR A 785 -7.27 -14.26 7.94
CA TYR A 785 -8.59 -13.65 7.96
C TYR A 785 -9.72 -14.63 7.65
N SER A 786 -10.94 -14.17 7.77
CA SER A 786 -12.17 -14.76 7.23
C SER A 786 -12.91 -13.70 6.41
N GLU A 787 -13.74 -14.10 5.44
CA GLU A 787 -14.40 -13.17 4.53
C GLU A 787 -15.34 -12.16 5.19
N CYS A 788 -15.89 -12.48 6.34
CA CYS A 788 -16.68 -11.55 7.11
C CYS A 788 -16.27 -11.54 8.59
N ASP A 789 -17.11 -11.08 9.50
CA ASP A 789 -16.81 -11.14 10.94
C ASP A 789 -16.41 -12.56 11.35
N VAL A 790 -15.28 -12.65 12.03
CA VAL A 790 -14.64 -13.95 12.35
C VAL A 790 -15.54 -14.86 13.17
N ALA A 791 -16.41 -14.31 14.02
CA ALA A 791 -17.34 -15.09 14.82
C ALA A 791 -18.35 -15.84 13.94
N THR A 792 -18.66 -15.31 12.79
CA THR A 792 -19.61 -15.89 11.81
C THR A 792 -18.85 -16.68 10.73
N CYS A 793 -18.03 -16.03 9.92
CA CYS A 793 -17.36 -16.65 8.77
C CYS A 793 -16.21 -17.60 9.16
N GLY A 794 -15.60 -17.42 10.30
CA GLY A 794 -14.56 -18.34 10.81
C GLY A 794 -15.07 -19.76 11.05
N SER A 795 -16.40 -19.97 11.13
CA SER A 795 -17.01 -21.30 11.16
C SER A 795 -16.98 -22.03 9.81
N VAL A 796 -16.84 -21.30 8.71
CA VAL A 796 -16.78 -21.82 7.34
C VAL A 796 -15.35 -21.98 6.89
N ALA A 797 -14.58 -20.88 6.86
CA ALA A 797 -13.19 -20.90 6.45
C ALA A 797 -12.37 -19.82 7.17
N ILE A 798 -11.12 -20.17 7.49
CA ILE A 798 -10.07 -19.25 7.90
C ILE A 798 -8.96 -19.35 6.87
N TYR A 799 -8.67 -18.25 6.22
CA TYR A 799 -7.70 -18.15 5.16
C TYR A 799 -6.33 -17.70 5.66
N ASN A 800 -5.27 -18.26 5.06
CA ASN A 800 -3.91 -17.83 5.26
C ASN A 800 -3.38 -17.20 3.96
N VAL A 801 -2.85 -15.99 4.03
CA VAL A 801 -2.08 -15.38 2.93
C VAL A 801 -0.62 -15.84 3.06
N PRO A 802 -0.10 -16.69 2.15
CA PRO A 802 1.28 -17.13 2.19
C PRO A 802 2.21 -16.10 1.54
N ASN A 803 3.50 -16.15 1.89
CA ASN A 803 4.53 -15.58 1.02
C ASN A 803 4.67 -16.39 -0.27
N GLN A 804 5.29 -15.79 -1.29
CA GLN A 804 5.63 -16.52 -2.51
C GLN A 804 6.48 -17.77 -2.18
N PRO A 805 6.17 -18.96 -2.74
CA PRO A 805 6.98 -20.17 -2.59
C PRO A 805 8.41 -20.00 -3.13
N ARG A 806 9.25 -21.02 -2.93
CA ARG A 806 10.61 -21.00 -3.49
C ARG A 806 10.55 -20.65 -4.97
N THR A 807 11.32 -19.61 -5.34
CA THR A 807 11.43 -19.14 -6.72
C THR A 807 12.88 -19.24 -7.16
N VAL A 808 13.11 -19.87 -8.30
CA VAL A 808 14.44 -19.96 -8.94
C VAL A 808 14.40 -19.18 -10.23
N GLY A 809 15.34 -18.27 -10.41
CA GLY A 809 15.35 -17.40 -11.59
C GLY A 809 16.74 -17.11 -12.11
N VAL A 810 16.78 -16.63 -13.35
CA VAL A 810 17.97 -16.14 -14.04
C VAL A 810 17.69 -14.72 -14.52
N LYS A 811 18.55 -13.80 -14.10
CA LYS A 811 18.51 -12.39 -14.52
C LYS A 811 19.71 -12.09 -15.42
N PHE A 812 19.49 -11.37 -16.51
CA PHE A 812 20.54 -10.84 -17.39
C PHE A 812 20.26 -9.35 -17.62
N GLY A 813 21.29 -8.52 -17.48
CA GLY A 813 21.18 -7.10 -17.76
C GLY A 813 22.41 -6.55 -18.49
N GLN A 814 22.17 -5.43 -19.18
CA GLN A 814 23.21 -4.69 -19.90
C GLN A 814 22.98 -3.19 -19.79
N SER A 815 24.06 -2.44 -19.56
CA SER A 815 24.07 -0.97 -19.52
C SER A 815 24.99 -0.39 -20.60
N PHE A 816 24.70 0.85 -21.08
CA PHE A 816 25.39 1.51 -22.17
C PHE A 816 25.76 2.97 -21.82
#